data_831be0ade8de569b6e0855a8d7c5c2f0
#
_entry.id   831be0ade8de569b6e0855a8d7c5c2f0
#
_cell.length_a   1.000
_cell.length_b   1.000
_cell.length_c   1.000
_cell.angle_alpha   90.00
_cell.angle_beta   90.00
_cell.angle_gamma   90.00
#
_symmetry.space_group_name_H-M   'P 1'
#
loop_
_entity.id
_entity.type
_entity.pdbx_description
1 polymer ?
#
loop_
_entity_poly.entity_id
_entity_poly.type
_entity_poly.pdbx_seq_one_letter_code
_entity_poly.pdbx_strand_id
1 'polypeptide(L)'
;MKKRILSSFLSLVLVLSLMPVSALAAEGPQNVAPAVVTEEPGEVHGEPPVEEAAGPEEPACICESLCTGETVNTDCPICAADYTACTYEAPADEQQEPAGEQGEPVGPTAEEQLTALIAALPDPADIDPEDEEQVERISDQISEIYAYAEEHGLDVENDETINAVIGLLYPADNIANNGIWDDETTLSENLVVNQGETLTIGAKVTISGNVTISGGGTIKRDQSYQGELISVPAGAELTLKDITIDGGATWTGEVAGGLAADEAAIRIEGGQVTLDNGAVVQNNNHTSTQDNAYDHTTYEESGQTYDLPRYYNMGGGIAVYGGTLTMNEGSSVKNNAVTNTNYSKVTSGTNRTGNSDSLGGGVAVYENGTFIMNGGEISQNVAAVSGGEGRAFGGGVGLMTRGANAQVSDTPDDYYIGFYMYGGTICDNGAANGGGGIYGGVDQGDDESQRHTHLDMTVASAVCENTSSAGGGGIQVGSGDLKIENGADISSNTAVSGGGIQVGSASHFTMSGGSVSYNEAVIGEKNLLGGGIYFSNGSNNQLSITGGEIKNNCSKDSGGGIQITTGLTVSIANCTIQGNSCGAQGSGTVANGGGIQANPGVVLNLLDCVITDNKSITGHGGGVHISGPNKNAGGTATISGTTTIQDNQSSLAGANMYVATVTSTTDLSNLSQSSQIGLTWNVNDVDVNNGTVVASGVTEDNYSCIKYEPAENADYVLRRAGNTAVLHKALSLTLRSISPDTNQPINDIRYTVLGLVGETVDFTEVCGFELTGVSVK
;
A
#
# COMPACT_ATOMS: atom_id res chain seq x y z
N MET A 1 11.37 -34.42 25.05
CA MET A 1 10.32 -34.93 24.15
C MET A 1 9.16 -33.91 23.91
N LYS A 2 8.74 -33.13 24.92
CA LYS A 2 7.64 -32.14 24.73
C LYS A 2 8.00 -30.92 23.87
N LYS A 3 9.27 -30.50 23.77
CA LYS A 3 9.70 -29.35 22.94
C LYS A 3 9.83 -29.67 21.44
N ARG A 4 9.92 -30.94 21.05
CA ARG A 4 9.96 -31.33 19.63
C ARG A 4 8.58 -31.46 18.99
N ILE A 5 7.53 -31.63 19.80
CA ILE A 5 6.15 -31.73 19.30
C ILE A 5 5.56 -30.33 18.99
N LEU A 6 5.95 -29.31 19.76
CA LEU A 6 5.46 -27.94 19.53
C LEU A 6 6.07 -27.28 18.28
N SER A 7 7.33 -27.59 18.00
CA SER A 7 8.00 -27.12 16.77
C SER A 7 7.41 -27.74 15.50
N SER A 8 7.05 -29.04 15.56
CA SER A 8 6.43 -29.73 14.42
C SER A 8 4.98 -29.32 14.16
N PHE A 9 4.28 -28.80 15.19
CA PHE A 9 2.91 -28.29 15.01
C PHE A 9 2.89 -26.88 14.42
N LEU A 10 3.87 -26.05 14.75
CA LEU A 10 4.00 -24.70 14.18
C LEU A 10 4.38 -24.75 12.70
N SER A 11 5.31 -25.66 12.34
CA SER A 11 5.70 -25.86 10.94
C SER A 11 4.57 -26.44 10.07
N LEU A 12 3.67 -27.23 10.67
CA LEU A 12 2.53 -27.81 9.92
C LEU A 12 1.42 -26.78 9.67
N VAL A 13 1.24 -25.81 10.56
CA VAL A 13 0.25 -24.72 10.37
C VAL A 13 0.72 -23.71 9.33
N LEU A 14 2.02 -23.45 9.27
CA LEU A 14 2.59 -22.52 8.27
C LEU A 14 2.63 -23.13 6.86
N VAL A 15 2.92 -24.43 6.72
CA VAL A 15 2.91 -25.12 5.42
C VAL A 15 1.49 -25.24 4.84
N LEU A 16 0.43 -25.24 5.67
CA LEU A 16 -0.95 -25.25 5.20
C LEU A 16 -1.48 -23.88 4.80
N SER A 17 -0.83 -22.78 5.21
CA SER A 17 -1.18 -21.43 4.82
C SER A 17 -0.49 -20.93 3.53
N LEU A 18 0.47 -21.70 3.01
CA LEU A 18 1.20 -21.38 1.77
C LEU A 18 0.74 -22.17 0.54
N MET A 19 -0.40 -22.88 0.61
CA MET A 19 -0.98 -23.46 -0.58
C MET A 19 -1.95 -22.46 -1.23
N PRO A 20 -1.78 -22.13 -2.53
CA PRO A 20 -2.72 -21.26 -3.22
C PRO A 20 -4.12 -21.88 -3.21
N VAL A 21 -5.12 -21.07 -2.87
CA VAL A 21 -6.54 -21.45 -2.73
C VAL A 21 -7.14 -22.09 -3.99
N SER A 22 -6.45 -22.07 -5.12
CA SER A 22 -6.86 -22.71 -6.37
C SER A 22 -6.79 -24.26 -6.37
N ALA A 23 -6.23 -24.89 -5.36
CA ALA A 23 -6.09 -26.37 -5.32
C ALA A 23 -7.20 -27.10 -4.54
N LEU A 24 -8.13 -26.40 -3.89
CA LEU A 24 -9.19 -27.01 -3.05
C LEU A 24 -10.62 -26.86 -3.60
N ALA A 25 -10.81 -26.45 -4.83
CA ALA A 25 -12.12 -26.34 -5.49
C ALA A 25 -12.29 -27.37 -6.62
N ALA A 26 -12.19 -28.64 -6.28
CA ALA A 26 -12.61 -29.73 -7.16
C ALA A 26 -13.18 -30.85 -6.31
N GLU A 27 -14.47 -30.75 -6.06
CA GLU A 27 -15.45 -31.83 -6.03
C GLU A 27 -16.78 -31.31 -5.41
N GLY A 28 -17.68 -30.84 -6.28
CA GLY A 28 -19.09 -30.65 -5.97
C GLY A 28 -19.94 -31.28 -7.05
N PRO A 29 -21.17 -31.73 -6.77
CA PRO A 29 -21.87 -32.76 -7.51
C PRO A 29 -22.37 -32.28 -8.88
N GLN A 30 -22.28 -33.19 -9.83
CA GLN A 30 -22.86 -33.10 -11.15
C GLN A 30 -24.36 -32.79 -11.09
N ASN A 31 -24.81 -31.78 -11.80
CA ASN A 31 -26.18 -31.63 -12.17
C ASN A 31 -26.33 -31.41 -13.68
N VAL A 32 -27.25 -32.18 -14.20
CA VAL A 32 -27.64 -32.47 -15.56
C VAL A 32 -28.05 -31.21 -16.30
N ALA A 33 -27.56 -31.05 -17.54
CA ALA A 33 -27.98 -30.03 -18.48
C ALA A 33 -29.40 -30.29 -19.01
N PRO A 34 -30.22 -29.27 -19.24
CA PRO A 34 -31.32 -29.38 -20.19
C PRO A 34 -30.94 -28.87 -21.59
N ALA A 35 -31.58 -29.51 -22.56
CA ALA A 35 -31.31 -29.52 -23.96
C ALA A 35 -31.38 -28.16 -24.68
N VAL A 36 -30.52 -28.06 -25.67
CA VAL A 36 -30.52 -27.06 -26.74
C VAL A 36 -31.76 -27.22 -27.61
N VAL A 37 -32.51 -26.14 -27.81
CA VAL A 37 -33.44 -26.00 -28.93
C VAL A 37 -32.86 -24.96 -29.89
N THR A 38 -32.50 -25.39 -31.04
CA THR A 38 -32.13 -24.59 -32.20
C THR A 38 -33.41 -24.16 -32.92
N GLU A 39 -33.58 -22.87 -33.14
CA GLU A 39 -34.41 -22.36 -34.25
C GLU A 39 -33.61 -21.27 -34.97
N GLU A 40 -33.44 -21.48 -36.26
CA GLU A 40 -32.92 -20.56 -37.28
C GLU A 40 -34.10 -19.81 -37.94
N PRO A 41 -33.81 -18.88 -38.87
CA PRO A 41 -34.09 -17.47 -38.73
C PRO A 41 -35.26 -17.00 -39.62
N GLY A 42 -35.93 -15.95 -39.17
CA GLY A 42 -36.93 -15.22 -39.95
C GLY A 42 -36.44 -13.83 -40.33
N GLU A 43 -36.49 -13.59 -41.60
CA GLU A 43 -36.14 -12.35 -42.30
C GLU A 43 -37.06 -11.16 -41.98
N VAL A 44 -36.48 -9.96 -41.89
CA VAL A 44 -36.79 -8.72 -42.62
C VAL A 44 -37.84 -7.77 -42.06
N HIS A 45 -37.50 -6.58 -41.79
CA HIS A 45 -37.78 -5.35 -42.55
C HIS A 45 -37.04 -4.16 -41.91
N GLY A 46 -36.30 -3.45 -42.77
CA GLY A 46 -35.54 -2.26 -42.39
C GLY A 46 -36.43 -1.04 -42.13
N GLU A 47 -36.00 -0.26 -41.14
CA GLU A 47 -36.30 1.17 -41.02
C GLU A 47 -35.01 1.97 -41.26
N PRO A 48 -35.14 3.18 -41.81
CA PRO A 48 -33.99 3.96 -42.28
C PRO A 48 -33.15 4.51 -41.11
N PRO A 49 -31.85 4.78 -41.32
CA PRO A 49 -30.95 5.23 -40.28
C PRO A 49 -31.33 6.65 -39.82
N VAL A 50 -31.52 6.80 -38.52
CA VAL A 50 -31.56 8.11 -37.86
C VAL A 50 -30.14 8.69 -37.93
N GLU A 51 -30.00 9.87 -38.54
CA GLU A 51 -28.78 10.68 -38.49
C GLU A 51 -28.39 10.91 -37.03
N GLU A 52 -27.28 10.32 -36.61
CA GLU A 52 -26.58 10.73 -35.39
C GLU A 52 -26.09 12.15 -35.60
N ALA A 53 -26.60 13.07 -34.79
CA ALA A 53 -26.09 14.43 -34.71
C ALA A 53 -24.61 14.36 -34.28
N ALA A 54 -23.73 14.86 -35.15
CA ALA A 54 -22.31 15.01 -34.89
C ALA A 54 -22.11 15.79 -33.57
N GLY A 55 -21.40 15.17 -32.62
CA GLY A 55 -20.88 15.86 -31.45
C GLY A 55 -19.96 17.01 -31.88
N PRO A 56 -19.70 17.99 -31.01
CA PRO A 56 -18.81 19.08 -31.35
C PRO A 56 -17.45 18.51 -31.78
N GLU A 57 -17.01 18.84 -32.99
CA GLU A 57 -15.68 18.50 -33.49
C GLU A 57 -14.64 19.06 -32.52
N GLU A 58 -13.69 18.23 -32.08
CA GLU A 58 -12.53 18.70 -31.33
C GLU A 58 -11.76 19.71 -32.19
N PRO A 59 -11.29 20.85 -31.63
CA PRO A 59 -10.57 21.84 -32.37
C PRO A 59 -9.30 21.25 -33.00
N ALA A 60 -9.17 21.34 -34.31
CA ALA A 60 -7.98 20.90 -35.04
C ALA A 60 -6.93 22.00 -35.10
N CYS A 61 -5.65 21.63 -35.20
CA CYS A 61 -4.55 22.58 -35.40
C CYS A 61 -4.63 23.21 -36.79
N ILE A 62 -4.58 24.55 -36.85
CA ILE A 62 -4.65 25.35 -38.10
C ILE A 62 -3.31 25.98 -38.46
N CYS A 63 -2.20 25.52 -37.92
CA CYS A 63 -0.87 26.08 -38.17
C CYS A 63 -0.37 25.72 -39.55
N GLU A 64 0.31 26.65 -40.22
CA GLU A 64 0.98 26.47 -41.52
C GLU A 64 2.45 26.01 -41.37
N SER A 65 2.96 25.97 -40.13
CA SER A 65 4.29 25.50 -39.75
C SER A 65 4.29 25.06 -38.28
N LEU A 66 5.28 24.27 -37.86
CA LEU A 66 5.41 23.83 -36.47
C LEU A 66 5.64 25.05 -35.55
N CYS A 67 4.82 25.19 -34.51
CA CYS A 67 4.98 26.22 -33.50
C CYS A 67 6.16 25.93 -32.57
N THR A 68 6.93 26.97 -32.24
CA THR A 68 8.02 26.91 -31.27
C THR A 68 7.78 27.94 -30.17
N GLY A 69 8.53 27.87 -29.04
CA GLY A 69 8.39 28.84 -27.94
C GLY A 69 8.59 30.31 -28.35
N GLU A 70 9.23 30.58 -29.49
CA GLU A 70 9.46 31.93 -30.04
C GLU A 70 8.46 32.32 -31.13
N THR A 71 7.79 31.34 -31.76
CA THR A 71 6.86 31.54 -32.88
C THR A 71 5.57 30.73 -32.67
N VAL A 72 4.70 31.22 -31.80
CA VAL A 72 3.40 30.60 -31.51
C VAL A 72 2.32 31.24 -32.39
N ASN A 73 1.54 30.41 -33.11
CA ASN A 73 0.34 30.89 -33.80
C ASN A 73 -0.80 31.09 -32.76
N THR A 74 -1.00 32.35 -32.38
CA THR A 74 -2.02 32.73 -31.38
C THR A 74 -3.45 32.63 -31.90
N ASP A 75 -3.68 32.45 -33.17
CA ASP A 75 -5.00 32.25 -33.78
C ASP A 75 -5.37 30.76 -33.85
N CYS A 76 -4.44 29.85 -33.58
CA CYS A 76 -4.69 28.41 -33.49
C CYS A 76 -5.24 28.06 -32.12
N PRO A 77 -6.42 27.43 -32.01
CA PRO A 77 -7.04 27.12 -30.74
C PRO A 77 -6.25 26.11 -29.87
N ILE A 78 -5.38 25.29 -30.47
CA ILE A 78 -4.51 24.36 -29.77
C ILE A 78 -3.22 25.06 -29.32
N CYS A 79 -2.49 25.68 -30.27
CA CYS A 79 -1.16 26.23 -29.99
C CYS A 79 -1.19 27.52 -29.16
N ALA A 80 -2.31 28.23 -29.14
CA ALA A 80 -2.50 29.41 -28.29
C ALA A 80 -2.59 29.03 -26.80
N ALA A 81 -3.03 27.81 -26.50
CA ALA A 81 -3.10 27.31 -25.13
C ALA A 81 -1.80 26.56 -24.72
N ASP A 82 -1.24 25.76 -25.62
CA ASP A 82 0.02 25.02 -25.43
C ASP A 82 0.69 24.78 -26.80
N TYR A 83 1.74 25.49 -27.08
CA TYR A 83 2.47 25.38 -28.39
C TYR A 83 3.15 24.01 -28.57
N THR A 84 3.41 23.24 -27.49
CA THR A 84 3.99 21.90 -27.57
C THR A 84 2.98 20.83 -28.05
N ALA A 85 1.69 21.18 -28.08
CA ALA A 85 0.63 20.34 -28.60
C ALA A 85 0.37 20.60 -30.11
N CYS A 86 1.26 21.28 -30.83
CA CYS A 86 1.13 21.54 -32.26
C CYS A 86 1.21 20.25 -33.07
N THR A 87 0.12 19.91 -33.78
CA THR A 87 0.01 18.72 -34.62
C THR A 87 0.18 18.99 -36.10
N TYR A 88 0.98 20.02 -36.46
CA TYR A 88 1.27 20.31 -37.85
C TYR A 88 2.08 19.17 -38.48
N GLU A 89 1.51 18.54 -39.51
CA GLU A 89 2.18 17.61 -40.41
C GLU A 89 2.37 18.26 -41.77
N ALA A 90 3.61 18.42 -42.20
CA ALA A 90 3.92 18.95 -43.51
C ALA A 90 3.38 18.01 -44.61
N PRO A 91 2.69 18.54 -45.65
CA PRO A 91 2.21 17.72 -46.74
C PRO A 91 3.37 17.02 -47.48
N ALA A 92 3.27 15.73 -47.65
CA ALA A 92 4.17 14.95 -48.46
C ALA A 92 3.79 15.14 -49.93
N ASP A 93 4.25 16.20 -50.56
CA ASP A 93 4.44 16.28 -52.03
C ASP A 93 5.13 17.61 -52.42
N GLU A 94 6.33 17.45 -52.88
CA GLU A 94 6.95 18.12 -54.04
C GLU A 94 8.47 18.01 -53.97
N GLN A 95 8.94 16.83 -54.34
CA GLN A 95 10.29 16.72 -54.91
C GLN A 95 10.25 17.24 -56.34
N GLN A 96 10.62 18.50 -56.54
CA GLN A 96 11.11 19.00 -57.80
C GLN A 96 12.49 19.58 -57.59
N GLU A 97 13.49 18.84 -58.10
CA GLU A 97 14.86 19.36 -58.26
C GLU A 97 14.87 20.59 -59.14
N PRO A 98 15.54 21.67 -58.75
CA PRO A 98 16.10 22.60 -59.70
C PRO A 98 17.57 22.26 -59.93
N ALA A 99 17.89 22.05 -61.20
CA ALA A 99 19.24 21.87 -61.70
C ALA A 99 20.15 23.10 -61.40
N GLY A 100 21.31 22.81 -60.79
CA GLY A 100 22.56 23.47 -61.05
C GLY A 100 22.79 24.86 -60.48
N GLU A 101 23.34 24.95 -59.28
CA GLU A 101 24.43 25.87 -58.95
C GLU A 101 25.47 25.14 -58.11
N GLN A 102 26.73 25.25 -58.49
CA GLN A 102 27.88 24.69 -57.75
C GLN A 102 28.01 25.43 -56.41
N GLY A 103 27.45 24.86 -55.35
CA GLY A 103 27.70 25.26 -53.98
C GLY A 103 28.92 24.51 -53.47
N GLU A 104 29.72 25.18 -52.68
CA GLU A 104 30.88 24.63 -51.93
C GLU A 104 30.52 23.32 -51.22
N PRO A 105 31.47 22.39 -51.01
CA PRO A 105 31.16 21.13 -50.33
C PRO A 105 30.65 21.41 -48.92
N VAL A 106 29.42 21.00 -48.65
CA VAL A 106 28.83 20.95 -47.31
C VAL A 106 29.75 20.03 -46.48
N GLY A 107 30.38 20.60 -45.47
CA GLY A 107 31.17 19.79 -44.54
C GLY A 107 30.35 18.69 -43.91
N PRO A 108 30.98 17.64 -43.41
CA PRO A 108 30.28 16.51 -42.78
C PRO A 108 29.38 17.03 -41.64
N THR A 109 28.22 16.37 -41.45
CA THR A 109 27.32 16.66 -40.35
C THR A 109 27.98 16.35 -38.99
N ALA A 110 27.44 16.87 -37.89
CA ALA A 110 27.97 16.57 -36.55
C ALA A 110 27.98 15.05 -36.26
N GLU A 111 26.95 14.30 -36.70
CA GLU A 111 26.89 12.83 -36.57
C GLU A 111 27.95 12.14 -37.44
N GLU A 112 28.20 12.63 -38.68
CA GLU A 112 29.25 12.06 -39.54
C GLU A 112 30.65 12.37 -38.98
N GLN A 113 30.87 13.52 -38.36
CA GLN A 113 32.12 13.87 -37.69
C GLN A 113 32.33 13.04 -36.44
N LEU A 114 31.31 12.84 -35.61
CA LEU A 114 31.35 11.94 -34.44
C LEU A 114 31.67 10.52 -34.84
N THR A 115 30.99 10.01 -35.86
CA THR A 115 31.27 8.67 -36.42
C THR A 115 32.71 8.53 -36.90
N ALA A 116 33.27 9.58 -37.52
CA ALA A 116 34.64 9.61 -37.95
C ALA A 116 35.64 9.65 -36.78
N LEU A 117 35.33 10.37 -35.73
CA LEU A 117 36.14 10.39 -34.49
C LEU A 117 36.16 9.02 -33.79
N ILE A 118 35.00 8.36 -33.67
CA ILE A 118 34.91 7.01 -33.13
C ILE A 118 35.69 6.01 -33.99
N ALA A 119 35.54 6.08 -35.32
CA ALA A 119 36.26 5.21 -36.25
C ALA A 119 37.79 5.47 -36.31
N ALA A 120 38.26 6.57 -35.74
CA ALA A 120 39.70 6.88 -35.61
C ALA A 120 40.35 6.24 -34.37
N LEU A 121 39.55 5.66 -33.47
CA LEU A 121 40.07 4.86 -32.34
C LEU A 121 40.78 3.63 -32.91
N PRO A 122 41.88 3.18 -32.28
CA PRO A 122 42.56 1.97 -32.71
C PRO A 122 41.69 0.72 -32.54
N ASP A 123 41.94 -0.30 -33.35
CA ASP A 123 41.33 -1.62 -33.18
C ASP A 123 41.69 -2.13 -31.78
N PRO A 124 40.74 -2.62 -30.98
CA PRO A 124 41.00 -3.21 -29.68
C PRO A 124 42.15 -4.25 -29.68
N ALA A 125 42.35 -5.00 -30.77
CA ALA A 125 43.40 -5.96 -30.91
C ALA A 125 44.82 -5.34 -31.05
N ASP A 126 44.93 -4.04 -31.36
CA ASP A 126 46.18 -3.32 -31.58
C ASP A 126 46.58 -2.43 -30.37
N ILE A 127 45.79 -2.51 -29.27
CA ILE A 127 46.07 -1.75 -28.03
C ILE A 127 46.92 -2.56 -27.09
N ASP A 128 48.07 -1.99 -26.69
CA ASP A 128 48.90 -2.51 -25.61
C ASP A 128 48.68 -1.68 -24.33
N PRO A 129 47.93 -2.21 -23.35
CA PRO A 129 47.62 -1.49 -22.11
C PRO A 129 48.85 -1.25 -21.21
N GLU A 130 50.00 -1.88 -21.47
CA GLU A 130 51.27 -1.62 -20.75
C GLU A 130 52.08 -0.47 -21.41
N ASP A 131 51.70 0.03 -22.60
CA ASP A 131 52.35 1.16 -23.27
C ASP A 131 51.69 2.48 -22.81
N GLU A 132 52.28 3.12 -21.77
CA GLU A 132 51.76 4.37 -21.18
C GLU A 132 51.56 5.49 -22.21
N GLU A 133 52.41 5.62 -23.25
CA GLU A 133 52.28 6.65 -24.28
C GLU A 133 51.08 6.36 -25.22
N GLN A 134 50.81 5.07 -25.46
CA GLN A 134 49.64 4.66 -26.24
C GLN A 134 48.36 4.89 -25.45
N VAL A 135 48.31 4.52 -24.18
CA VAL A 135 47.17 4.70 -23.25
C VAL A 135 46.82 6.19 -23.12
N GLU A 136 47.81 7.08 -22.86
CA GLU A 136 47.58 8.52 -22.74
C GLU A 136 46.96 9.10 -24.02
N ARG A 137 47.51 8.75 -25.19
CA ARG A 137 47.01 9.23 -26.49
C ARG A 137 45.58 8.79 -26.79
N ILE A 138 45.23 7.54 -26.52
CA ILE A 138 43.89 7.02 -26.77
C ILE A 138 42.88 7.63 -25.77
N SER A 139 43.31 7.83 -24.52
CA SER A 139 42.54 8.51 -23.49
C SER A 139 42.18 9.95 -23.89
N ASP A 140 43.13 10.67 -24.47
CA ASP A 140 42.89 12.01 -25.03
C ASP A 140 41.91 11.98 -26.19
N GLN A 141 41.97 10.98 -27.09
CA GLN A 141 41.03 10.79 -28.19
C GLN A 141 39.62 10.52 -27.70
N ILE A 142 39.45 9.68 -26.68
CA ILE A 142 38.18 9.39 -26.06
C ILE A 142 37.60 10.66 -25.42
N SER A 143 38.42 11.42 -24.71
CA SER A 143 37.99 12.70 -24.11
C SER A 143 37.54 13.71 -25.16
N GLU A 144 38.19 13.75 -26.33
CA GLU A 144 37.80 14.58 -27.47
C GLU A 144 36.44 14.14 -28.05
N ILE A 145 36.16 12.82 -28.14
CA ILE A 145 34.88 12.25 -28.58
C ILE A 145 33.74 12.68 -27.66
N TYR A 146 33.91 12.51 -26.32
CA TYR A 146 32.90 12.92 -25.35
C TYR A 146 32.65 14.42 -25.36
N ALA A 147 33.72 15.24 -25.43
CA ALA A 147 33.57 16.68 -25.51
C ALA A 147 32.83 17.11 -26.78
N TYR A 148 33.14 16.48 -27.93
CA TYR A 148 32.44 16.73 -29.18
C TYR A 148 30.98 16.35 -29.13
N ALA A 149 30.67 15.18 -28.55
CA ALA A 149 29.30 14.70 -28.40
C ALA A 149 28.47 15.63 -27.48
N GLU A 150 29.04 16.06 -26.35
CA GLU A 150 28.41 17.00 -25.41
C GLU A 150 28.13 18.35 -26.09
N GLU A 151 29.09 18.91 -26.85
CA GLU A 151 28.95 20.20 -27.58
C GLU A 151 27.80 20.16 -28.60
N HIS A 152 27.55 18.99 -29.23
CA HIS A 152 26.57 18.81 -30.28
C HIS A 152 25.29 18.11 -29.84
N GLY A 153 25.15 17.75 -28.54
CA GLY A 153 23.99 17.07 -27.99
C GLY A 153 23.77 15.64 -28.51
N LEU A 154 24.88 14.93 -28.82
CA LEU A 154 24.87 13.54 -29.32
C LEU A 154 25.20 12.57 -28.19
N ASP A 155 24.57 11.39 -28.20
CA ASP A 155 24.75 10.35 -27.20
C ASP A 155 25.83 9.35 -27.66
N VAL A 156 26.82 9.10 -26.79
CA VAL A 156 27.91 8.12 -27.02
C VAL A 156 28.09 7.16 -25.83
N GLU A 157 27.25 7.25 -24.80
CA GLU A 157 27.42 6.45 -23.58
C GLU A 157 27.34 4.93 -23.83
N ASN A 158 26.64 4.52 -24.86
CA ASN A 158 26.45 3.10 -25.22
C ASN A 158 27.17 2.68 -26.50
N ASP A 159 28.15 3.44 -26.99
CA ASP A 159 28.90 3.07 -28.18
C ASP A 159 29.80 1.86 -27.89
N GLU A 160 29.60 0.77 -28.63
CA GLU A 160 30.32 -0.50 -28.43
C GLU A 160 31.83 -0.38 -28.67
N THR A 161 32.26 0.49 -29.59
CA THR A 161 33.68 0.70 -29.93
C THR A 161 34.39 1.47 -28.82
N ILE A 162 33.78 2.56 -28.33
CA ILE A 162 34.33 3.35 -27.23
C ILE A 162 34.42 2.49 -25.99
N ASN A 163 33.36 1.75 -25.64
CA ASN A 163 33.33 0.91 -24.45
C ASN A 163 34.34 -0.26 -24.52
N ALA A 164 34.54 -0.84 -25.71
CA ALA A 164 35.56 -1.88 -25.91
C ALA A 164 36.98 -1.34 -25.73
N VAL A 165 37.26 -0.12 -26.23
CA VAL A 165 38.56 0.53 -26.07
C VAL A 165 38.79 0.95 -24.61
N ILE A 166 37.82 1.59 -23.98
CA ILE A 166 37.92 1.94 -22.54
C ILE A 166 38.20 0.70 -21.68
N GLY A 167 37.51 -0.41 -21.94
CA GLY A 167 37.73 -1.67 -21.23
C GLY A 167 39.16 -2.27 -21.36
N LEU A 168 39.89 -1.86 -22.39
CA LEU A 168 41.30 -2.27 -22.60
C LEU A 168 42.29 -1.27 -22.03
N LEU A 169 42.01 0.03 -22.13
CA LEU A 169 42.89 1.09 -21.62
C LEU A 169 42.90 1.16 -20.09
N TYR A 170 41.76 0.99 -19.56
CA TYR A 170 41.50 0.88 -18.14
C TYR A 170 40.92 -0.52 -17.91
N PRO A 171 41.73 -1.58 -17.98
CA PRO A 171 41.26 -2.84 -17.45
C PRO A 171 40.89 -2.49 -16.02
N ALA A 172 39.59 -2.35 -15.75
CA ALA A 172 39.08 -2.44 -14.40
C ALA A 172 39.82 -3.62 -13.84
N ASP A 173 40.54 -3.48 -12.75
CA ASP A 173 41.44 -4.55 -12.22
C ASP A 173 40.72 -5.85 -12.50
N ASN A 174 41.13 -6.49 -13.60
CA ASN A 174 40.43 -7.62 -14.17
C ASN A 174 40.53 -8.68 -13.09
N ILE A 175 39.48 -8.75 -12.23
CA ILE A 175 39.43 -9.77 -11.20
C ILE A 175 39.25 -11.06 -11.97
N ALA A 176 40.41 -11.52 -12.49
CA ALA A 176 40.47 -12.74 -13.25
C ALA A 176 39.89 -13.84 -12.38
N ASN A 177 38.76 -14.41 -12.81
CA ASN A 177 38.14 -15.64 -12.32
C ASN A 177 38.35 -15.90 -10.82
N ASN A 178 37.35 -15.51 -9.98
CA ASN A 178 37.29 -15.75 -8.54
C ASN A 178 38.34 -15.00 -7.71
N GLY A 179 38.46 -13.69 -7.89
CA GLY A 179 39.26 -12.82 -7.02
C GLY A 179 38.72 -12.80 -5.58
N ILE A 180 39.63 -12.72 -4.61
CA ILE A 180 39.29 -12.55 -3.19
C ILE A 180 39.92 -11.24 -2.72
N TRP A 181 39.12 -10.36 -2.10
CA TRP A 181 39.57 -9.15 -1.43
C TRP A 181 39.50 -9.37 0.09
N ASP A 182 40.65 -9.72 0.70
CA ASP A 182 40.73 -10.03 2.13
C ASP A 182 41.17 -8.83 2.98
N ASP A 183 41.62 -7.74 2.37
CA ASP A 183 42.01 -6.50 3.03
C ASP A 183 40.98 -5.39 2.81
N GLU A 184 40.82 -4.48 3.79
CA GLU A 184 39.99 -3.28 3.64
C GLU A 184 40.45 -2.48 2.42
N THR A 185 39.50 -2.28 1.49
CA THR A 185 39.78 -1.66 0.20
C THR A 185 38.99 -0.37 0.05
N THR A 186 39.62 0.69 -0.47
CA THR A 186 38.90 1.90 -0.91
C THR A 186 38.79 1.86 -2.43
N LEU A 187 37.54 1.79 -2.91
CA LEU A 187 37.25 1.79 -4.33
C LEU A 187 36.92 3.21 -4.77
N SER A 188 37.71 3.78 -5.66
CA SER A 188 37.56 5.14 -6.21
C SER A 188 37.34 5.16 -7.72
N GLU A 189 37.34 3.99 -8.37
CA GLU A 189 37.20 3.80 -9.80
C GLU A 189 36.09 2.78 -10.06
N ASN A 190 35.56 2.75 -11.28
CA ASN A 190 34.53 1.81 -11.68
C ASN A 190 35.04 0.37 -11.62
N LEU A 191 34.19 -0.55 -11.21
CA LEU A 191 34.48 -1.97 -11.11
C LEU A 191 33.59 -2.78 -12.02
N VAL A 192 34.18 -3.60 -12.87
CA VAL A 192 33.44 -4.55 -13.71
C VAL A 192 33.70 -5.98 -13.25
N VAL A 193 32.62 -6.69 -12.88
CA VAL A 193 32.65 -8.14 -12.59
C VAL A 193 31.79 -8.81 -13.65
N ASN A 194 32.43 -9.49 -14.61
CA ASN A 194 31.75 -10.00 -15.78
C ASN A 194 30.77 -11.14 -15.45
N GLN A 195 29.84 -11.39 -16.33
CA GLN A 195 28.87 -12.48 -16.19
C GLN A 195 29.58 -13.84 -15.98
N GLY A 196 29.20 -14.53 -14.91
CA GLY A 196 29.78 -15.80 -14.51
C GLY A 196 31.04 -15.68 -13.64
N GLU A 197 31.55 -14.47 -13.42
CA GLU A 197 32.64 -14.20 -12.46
C GLU A 197 32.10 -13.91 -11.07
N THR A 198 32.91 -14.21 -10.06
CA THR A 198 32.59 -13.93 -8.65
C THR A 198 33.77 -13.25 -7.98
N LEU A 199 33.57 -12.07 -7.44
CA LEU A 199 34.45 -11.40 -6.52
C LEU A 199 34.04 -11.75 -5.08
N THR A 200 34.91 -12.37 -4.32
CA THR A 200 34.67 -12.70 -2.91
C THR A 200 35.24 -11.60 -2.02
N ILE A 201 34.40 -11.07 -1.12
CA ILE A 201 34.75 -10.00 -0.19
C ILE A 201 34.97 -10.57 1.21
N GLY A 202 36.19 -10.53 1.69
CA GLY A 202 36.64 -10.93 3.02
C GLY A 202 36.91 -9.76 3.97
N ALA A 203 36.84 -8.50 3.47
CA ALA A 203 36.97 -7.28 4.25
C ALA A 203 36.16 -6.16 3.64
N LYS A 204 35.91 -5.07 4.38
CA LYS A 204 35.09 -3.94 3.96
C LYS A 204 35.60 -3.24 2.71
N VAL A 205 34.69 -2.96 1.76
CA VAL A 205 34.97 -2.08 0.61
C VAL A 205 34.31 -0.72 0.88
N THR A 206 35.15 0.32 0.93
CA THR A 206 34.68 1.71 1.12
C THR A 206 34.66 2.45 -0.21
N ILE A 207 33.55 3.04 -0.58
CA ILE A 207 33.43 3.84 -1.81
C ILE A 207 33.99 5.24 -1.59
N SER A 208 34.71 5.76 -2.57
CA SER A 208 35.27 7.11 -2.56
C SER A 208 35.05 7.78 -3.92
N GLY A 209 34.36 8.93 -3.93
CA GLY A 209 33.96 9.60 -5.17
C GLY A 209 32.77 8.90 -5.85
N ASN A 210 32.71 8.98 -7.16
CA ASN A 210 31.61 8.40 -7.95
C ASN A 210 32.07 7.08 -8.56
N VAL A 211 31.42 6.00 -8.16
CA VAL A 211 31.80 4.63 -8.56
C VAL A 211 30.61 3.91 -9.15
N THR A 212 30.80 3.26 -10.29
CA THR A 212 29.85 2.31 -10.85
C THR A 212 30.41 0.89 -10.74
N ILE A 213 29.60 -0.03 -10.21
CA ILE A 213 29.92 -1.46 -10.19
C ILE A 213 28.92 -2.17 -11.12
N SER A 214 29.45 -2.92 -12.13
CA SER A 214 28.61 -3.51 -13.18
C SER A 214 29.19 -4.82 -13.73
N GLY A 215 28.57 -5.40 -14.78
CA GLY A 215 29.14 -6.46 -15.61
C GLY A 215 28.44 -7.82 -15.57
N GLY A 216 27.33 -7.98 -14.89
CA GLY A 216 26.53 -9.23 -14.85
C GLY A 216 27.09 -10.32 -13.94
N GLY A 217 28.15 -10.06 -13.20
CA GLY A 217 28.77 -11.00 -12.26
C GLY A 217 28.21 -10.93 -10.85
N THR A 218 28.96 -11.48 -9.89
CA THR A 218 28.54 -11.54 -8.48
C THR A 218 29.63 -11.05 -7.55
N ILE A 219 29.31 -10.13 -6.66
CA ILE A 219 30.11 -9.81 -5.48
C ILE A 219 29.53 -10.59 -4.31
N LYS A 220 30.33 -11.45 -3.69
CA LYS A 220 29.86 -12.38 -2.66
C LYS A 220 30.65 -12.24 -1.36
N ARG A 221 29.96 -12.36 -0.24
CA ARG A 221 30.57 -12.39 1.10
C ARG A 221 31.42 -13.64 1.28
N ASP A 222 32.65 -13.49 1.79
CA ASP A 222 33.41 -14.62 2.29
C ASP A 222 32.80 -15.21 3.55
N GLN A 223 32.91 -16.52 3.72
CA GLN A 223 32.27 -17.23 4.84
C GLN A 223 32.85 -16.87 6.22
N SER A 224 34.03 -16.30 6.25
CA SER A 224 34.72 -15.87 7.49
C SER A 224 34.41 -14.39 7.84
N TYR A 225 33.84 -13.62 6.91
CA TYR A 225 33.61 -12.19 7.08
C TYR A 225 32.17 -11.90 7.49
N GLN A 226 31.99 -11.09 8.53
CA GLN A 226 30.66 -10.76 9.10
C GLN A 226 30.25 -9.28 8.96
N GLY A 227 31.18 -8.37 8.61
CA GLY A 227 30.91 -6.94 8.45
C GLY A 227 30.14 -6.58 7.17
N GLU A 228 29.89 -5.30 6.95
CA GLU A 228 29.32 -4.80 5.69
C GLU A 228 30.23 -5.12 4.49
N LEU A 229 29.65 -5.47 3.35
CA LEU A 229 30.42 -5.68 2.12
C LEU A 229 30.87 -4.35 1.53
N ILE A 230 29.91 -3.38 1.46
CA ILE A 230 30.12 -2.08 0.84
C ILE A 230 29.66 -0.98 1.81
N SER A 231 30.56 -0.02 2.08
CA SER A 231 30.29 1.20 2.84
C SER A 231 30.34 2.41 1.92
N VAL A 232 29.28 3.28 1.99
CA VAL A 232 29.18 4.48 1.15
C VAL A 232 29.08 5.71 2.06
N PRO A 233 30.21 6.35 2.40
CA PRO A 233 30.26 7.50 3.29
C PRO A 233 29.75 8.78 2.62
N ALA A 234 29.56 9.84 3.44
CA ALA A 234 29.13 11.14 2.96
C ALA A 234 30.05 11.68 1.84
N GLY A 235 29.43 12.13 0.75
CA GLY A 235 30.11 12.64 -0.44
C GLY A 235 30.55 11.56 -1.43
N ALA A 236 30.30 10.27 -1.15
CA ALA A 236 30.47 9.18 -2.09
C ALA A 236 29.15 8.83 -2.79
N GLU A 237 29.26 8.42 -4.05
CA GLU A 237 28.14 7.98 -4.88
C GLU A 237 28.46 6.60 -5.45
N LEU A 238 27.53 5.64 -5.27
CA LEU A 238 27.65 4.29 -5.81
C LEU A 238 26.46 3.98 -6.72
N THR A 239 26.75 3.61 -7.95
CA THR A 239 25.75 3.03 -8.86
C THR A 239 26.01 1.54 -9.02
N LEU A 240 25.03 0.72 -8.76
CA LEU A 240 25.03 -0.71 -9.05
C LEU A 240 24.13 -0.95 -10.26
N LYS A 241 24.69 -1.56 -11.31
CA LYS A 241 23.99 -1.84 -12.56
C LYS A 241 24.38 -3.20 -13.09
N ASP A 242 23.41 -4.05 -13.37
CA ASP A 242 23.65 -5.42 -13.87
C ASP A 242 24.71 -6.15 -13.03
N ILE A 243 24.50 -6.24 -11.72
CA ILE A 243 25.42 -6.84 -10.75
C ILE A 243 24.66 -7.46 -9.58
N THR A 244 25.13 -8.57 -9.05
CA THR A 244 24.57 -9.22 -7.87
C THR A 244 25.48 -9.01 -6.67
N ILE A 245 24.96 -8.43 -5.59
CA ILE A 245 25.59 -8.39 -4.26
C ILE A 245 24.95 -9.52 -3.43
N ASP A 246 25.72 -10.54 -3.09
CA ASP A 246 25.29 -11.76 -2.41
C ASP A 246 25.91 -11.87 -1.01
N GLY A 247 25.09 -11.77 0.02
CA GLY A 247 25.51 -11.89 1.42
C GLY A 247 25.93 -13.30 1.85
N GLY A 248 25.75 -14.31 1.00
CA GLY A 248 26.23 -15.68 1.24
C GLY A 248 25.35 -16.54 2.14
N ALA A 249 24.22 -16.03 2.65
CA ALA A 249 23.27 -16.81 3.42
C ALA A 249 22.54 -17.83 2.53
N THR A 250 22.11 -18.94 3.14
CA THR A 250 21.27 -19.94 2.47
C THR A 250 19.82 -19.70 2.85
N TRP A 251 18.97 -19.54 1.87
CA TRP A 251 17.54 -19.34 2.07
C TRP A 251 16.79 -20.68 2.04
N THR A 252 16.07 -20.99 3.11
CA THR A 252 15.27 -22.24 3.21
C THR A 252 13.76 -22.00 3.17
N GLY A 253 13.32 -20.82 2.67
CA GLY A 253 11.92 -20.45 2.47
C GLY A 253 11.26 -19.70 3.63
N GLU A 254 11.74 -19.82 4.87
CA GLU A 254 11.14 -19.15 6.03
C GLU A 254 12.15 -18.45 6.94
N VAL A 255 13.38 -18.92 6.96
CA VAL A 255 14.44 -18.37 7.79
C VAL A 255 15.73 -18.37 7.01
N ALA A 256 16.47 -17.28 7.07
CA ALA A 256 17.84 -17.27 6.61
C ALA A 256 18.66 -18.23 7.48
N GLY A 257 19.23 -19.22 6.86
CA GLY A 257 20.20 -20.15 7.48
C GLY A 257 21.60 -19.89 6.91
N GLY A 258 22.59 -20.50 7.47
CA GLY A 258 23.96 -20.40 6.99
C GLY A 258 24.72 -19.23 7.60
N LEU A 259 25.39 -18.44 6.78
CA LEU A 259 26.28 -17.36 7.22
C LEU A 259 25.47 -16.22 7.86
N ALA A 260 25.76 -15.92 9.12
CA ALA A 260 25.27 -14.73 9.80
C ALA A 260 26.27 -13.57 9.60
N ALA A 261 25.73 -12.39 9.27
CA ALA A 261 26.49 -11.15 9.22
C ALA A 261 26.12 -10.28 10.43
N ASP A 262 27.02 -9.43 10.86
CA ASP A 262 26.78 -8.47 11.95
C ASP A 262 26.25 -7.13 11.42
N GLU A 263 26.22 -6.96 10.09
CA GLU A 263 25.82 -5.74 9.40
C GLU A 263 25.01 -6.05 8.11
N ALA A 264 24.35 -5.02 7.56
CA ALA A 264 23.78 -5.06 6.22
C ALA A 264 24.84 -5.34 5.15
N ALA A 265 24.45 -5.84 3.99
CA ALA A 265 25.37 -6.02 2.88
C ALA A 265 25.91 -4.67 2.37
N ILE A 266 25.04 -3.66 2.27
CA ILE A 266 25.39 -2.29 1.88
C ILE A 266 25.00 -1.35 3.02
N ARG A 267 25.95 -0.53 3.46
CA ARG A 267 25.76 0.49 4.47
C ARG A 267 26.01 1.88 3.89
N ILE A 268 25.01 2.75 3.95
CA ILE A 268 25.04 4.12 3.44
C ILE A 268 25.16 5.07 4.62
N GLU A 269 26.27 5.77 4.74
CA GLU A 269 26.57 6.70 5.85
C GLU A 269 26.64 8.14 5.33
N GLY A 270 25.51 8.65 4.86
CA GLY A 270 25.40 9.99 4.28
C GLY A 270 25.77 10.09 2.81
N GLY A 271 26.15 9.00 2.16
CA GLY A 271 26.40 8.92 0.72
C GLY A 271 25.14 8.71 -0.11
N GLN A 272 25.30 8.44 -1.38
CA GLN A 272 24.22 8.13 -2.32
C GLN A 272 24.44 6.75 -2.94
N VAL A 273 23.38 5.94 -3.02
CA VAL A 273 23.40 4.65 -3.71
C VAL A 273 22.23 4.59 -4.69
N THR A 274 22.55 4.21 -5.92
CA THR A 274 21.55 3.93 -6.95
C THR A 274 21.60 2.46 -7.33
N LEU A 275 20.49 1.76 -7.21
CA LEU A 275 20.30 0.43 -7.78
C LEU A 275 19.60 0.61 -9.12
N ASP A 276 20.32 0.35 -10.20
CA ASP A 276 19.84 0.49 -11.56
C ASP A 276 19.48 -0.89 -12.16
N ASN A 277 19.02 -0.91 -13.38
CA ASN A 277 18.56 -2.12 -14.06
C ASN A 277 19.56 -3.28 -13.92
N GLY A 278 19.07 -4.45 -13.52
CA GLY A 278 19.86 -5.66 -13.30
C GLY A 278 20.65 -5.71 -11.98
N ALA A 279 20.60 -4.65 -11.15
CA ALA A 279 21.21 -4.68 -9.82
C ALA A 279 20.38 -5.56 -8.86
N VAL A 280 21.03 -6.49 -8.17
CA VAL A 280 20.41 -7.38 -7.19
C VAL A 280 21.19 -7.36 -5.87
N VAL A 281 20.50 -7.12 -4.75
CA VAL A 281 21.05 -7.26 -3.40
C VAL A 281 20.32 -8.41 -2.70
N GLN A 282 21.02 -9.49 -2.40
CA GLN A 282 20.36 -10.69 -1.91
C GLN A 282 21.15 -11.50 -0.87
N ASN A 283 20.43 -12.43 -0.22
CA ASN A 283 20.99 -13.47 0.63
C ASN A 283 21.87 -12.95 1.77
N ASN A 284 21.59 -11.77 2.31
CA ASN A 284 22.25 -11.28 3.50
C ASN A 284 21.41 -11.60 4.74
N ASN A 285 22.04 -12.17 5.77
CA ASN A 285 21.40 -12.47 7.05
C ASN A 285 22.06 -11.65 8.15
N HIS A 286 21.58 -10.44 8.36
CA HIS A 286 22.04 -9.57 9.44
C HIS A 286 21.50 -10.07 10.78
N THR A 287 22.40 -10.57 11.61
CA THR A 287 22.06 -11.14 12.92
C THR A 287 22.93 -10.46 13.98
N SER A 288 22.33 -9.78 14.94
CA SER A 288 23.11 -9.07 15.96
C SER A 288 23.87 -10.02 16.87
N THR A 289 25.11 -9.67 17.14
CA THR A 289 25.93 -10.24 18.22
C THR A 289 25.89 -9.36 19.46
N GLN A 290 26.20 -9.94 20.64
CA GLN A 290 26.09 -9.25 21.94
C GLN A 290 26.97 -8.00 22.11
N ASP A 291 27.91 -7.76 21.21
CA ASP A 291 28.93 -6.75 21.42
C ASP A 291 28.61 -5.36 20.86
N ASN A 292 27.49 -5.22 20.12
CA ASN A 292 27.10 -3.98 19.46
C ASN A 292 25.86 -3.33 20.09
N ALA A 293 25.90 -3.01 21.40
CA ALA A 293 24.86 -2.17 21.98
C ALA A 293 24.97 -0.74 21.42
N TYR A 294 23.94 -0.33 20.69
CA TYR A 294 23.89 0.98 20.04
C TYR A 294 23.64 2.11 21.03
N ASP A 295 22.86 1.86 22.08
CA ASP A 295 22.50 2.83 23.11
C ASP A 295 22.30 2.17 24.48
N HIS A 296 22.42 2.97 25.53
CA HIS A 296 22.20 2.57 26.91
C HIS A 296 21.12 3.44 27.54
N THR A 297 19.99 2.86 27.93
CA THR A 297 19.01 3.55 28.78
C THR A 297 19.30 3.27 30.24
N THR A 298 19.36 4.31 31.04
CA THR A 298 19.46 4.17 32.49
C THR A 298 18.08 4.16 33.13
N TYR A 299 17.86 3.21 34.02
CA TYR A 299 16.63 3.10 34.80
C TYR A 299 16.94 3.11 36.30
N GLU A 300 16.21 3.88 37.06
CA GLU A 300 16.36 3.94 38.52
C GLU A 300 15.24 3.17 39.22
N GLU A 301 15.59 2.17 40.03
CA GLU A 301 14.66 1.46 40.89
C GLU A 301 15.27 1.31 42.30
N SER A 302 14.52 1.73 43.31
CA SER A 302 14.93 1.63 44.72
C SER A 302 16.30 2.27 45.03
N GLY A 303 16.67 3.34 44.29
CA GLY A 303 17.94 4.03 44.46
C GLY A 303 19.15 3.35 43.82
N GLN A 304 18.92 2.36 42.98
CA GLN A 304 19.94 1.77 42.10
C GLN A 304 19.66 2.13 40.63
N THR A 305 20.68 2.55 39.95
CA THR A 305 20.65 2.81 38.50
C THR A 305 21.05 1.53 37.76
N TYR A 306 20.20 1.08 36.86
CA TYR A 306 20.44 -0.05 35.99
C TYR A 306 20.75 0.49 34.58
N ASP A 307 21.77 -0.06 33.95
CA ASP A 307 22.11 0.19 32.57
C ASP A 307 21.45 -0.89 31.70
N LEU A 308 20.61 -0.49 30.75
CA LEU A 308 19.88 -1.36 29.85
C LEU A 308 20.37 -1.11 28.42
N PRO A 309 21.22 -1.99 27.88
CA PRO A 309 21.67 -1.86 26.50
C PRO A 309 20.49 -2.07 25.54
N ARG A 310 20.42 -1.23 24.52
CA ARG A 310 19.51 -1.34 23.39
C ARG A 310 20.26 -1.80 22.17
N TYR A 311 19.71 -2.77 21.45
CA TYR A 311 20.30 -3.31 20.24
C TYR A 311 19.36 -3.00 19.07
N TYR A 312 19.91 -2.41 18.03
CA TYR A 312 19.19 -2.13 16.79
C TYR A 312 19.88 -2.81 15.63
N ASN A 313 19.20 -3.71 14.95
CA ASN A 313 19.68 -4.32 13.73
C ASN A 313 18.99 -3.65 12.56
N MET A 314 19.74 -2.90 11.78
CA MET A 314 19.23 -2.12 10.67
C MET A 314 19.60 -2.74 9.34
N GLY A 315 18.60 -3.09 8.53
CA GLY A 315 18.75 -3.57 7.17
C GLY A 315 19.33 -4.98 7.06
N GLY A 316 18.56 -5.89 6.55
CA GLY A 316 19.10 -7.18 6.12
C GLY A 316 19.99 -6.99 4.90
N GLY A 317 19.44 -6.43 3.81
CA GLY A 317 20.17 -6.13 2.59
C GLY A 317 20.90 -4.79 2.64
N ILE A 318 20.18 -3.70 2.88
CA ILE A 318 20.70 -2.32 2.81
C ILE A 318 20.30 -1.55 4.07
N ALA A 319 21.26 -0.83 4.66
CA ALA A 319 21.02 0.09 5.77
C ALA A 319 21.40 1.53 5.38
N VAL A 320 20.47 2.47 5.53
CA VAL A 320 20.62 3.89 5.20
C VAL A 320 20.69 4.70 6.47
N TYR A 321 21.89 5.12 6.87
CA TYR A 321 22.15 6.02 8.00
C TYR A 321 22.42 7.44 7.49
N GLY A 322 21.36 8.19 7.18
CA GLY A 322 21.48 9.41 6.40
C GLY A 322 21.82 9.12 4.93
N GLY A 323 21.88 10.16 4.10
CA GLY A 323 22.11 9.97 2.66
C GLY A 323 20.87 9.44 1.91
N THR A 324 21.07 8.93 0.71
CA THR A 324 19.98 8.56 -0.19
C THR A 324 20.19 7.19 -0.83
N LEU A 325 19.16 6.35 -0.77
CA LEU A 325 19.03 5.16 -1.61
C LEU A 325 18.01 5.45 -2.72
N THR A 326 18.36 5.16 -3.97
CA THR A 326 17.45 5.21 -5.12
C THR A 326 17.36 3.81 -5.73
N MET A 327 16.15 3.32 -5.97
CA MET A 327 15.89 2.09 -6.72
C MET A 327 15.15 2.41 -8.01
N ASN A 328 15.69 1.94 -9.13
CA ASN A 328 15.10 2.08 -10.45
C ASN A 328 14.50 0.77 -10.96
N GLU A 329 13.77 0.86 -12.08
CA GLU A 329 13.16 -0.30 -12.72
C GLU A 329 14.22 -1.38 -13.04
N GLY A 330 13.85 -2.65 -12.86
CA GLY A 330 14.72 -3.79 -13.08
C GLY A 330 15.73 -4.10 -11.95
N SER A 331 15.79 -3.28 -10.90
CA SER A 331 16.57 -3.58 -9.69
C SER A 331 15.80 -4.45 -8.70
N SER A 332 16.52 -5.16 -7.80
CA SER A 332 15.88 -6.06 -6.83
C SER A 332 16.63 -6.13 -5.51
N VAL A 333 15.88 -6.09 -4.40
CA VAL A 333 16.38 -6.38 -3.04
C VAL A 333 15.58 -7.56 -2.49
N LYS A 334 16.19 -8.74 -2.40
CA LYS A 334 15.42 -9.96 -2.11
C LYS A 334 16.18 -10.98 -1.25
N ASN A 335 15.40 -11.86 -0.60
CA ASN A 335 15.96 -12.93 0.23
C ASN A 335 16.96 -12.42 1.28
N ASN A 336 16.73 -11.24 1.84
CA ASN A 336 17.52 -10.73 2.93
C ASN A 336 16.77 -10.88 4.25
N ALA A 337 17.50 -11.01 5.33
CA ALA A 337 16.93 -11.11 6.66
C ALA A 337 17.65 -10.20 7.65
N VAL A 338 16.85 -9.60 8.54
CA VAL A 338 17.35 -9.03 9.77
C VAL A 338 16.78 -9.82 10.94
N THR A 339 17.66 -10.39 11.76
CA THR A 339 17.23 -11.28 12.85
C THR A 339 17.80 -10.79 14.18
N ASN A 340 16.88 -10.46 15.09
CA ASN A 340 17.26 -10.17 16.46
C ASN A 340 17.39 -11.46 17.27
N THR A 341 18.61 -11.80 17.65
CA THR A 341 18.91 -12.98 18.49
C THR A 341 19.23 -12.60 19.92
N ASN A 342 19.44 -11.31 20.20
CA ASN A 342 19.94 -10.85 21.48
C ASN A 342 18.83 -10.26 22.34
N TYR A 343 18.77 -10.82 23.48
CA TYR A 343 17.89 -10.48 24.55
C TYR A 343 18.73 -10.31 25.83
N SER A 344 18.96 -9.08 26.28
CA SER A 344 19.59 -8.86 27.57
C SER A 344 18.52 -8.83 28.66
N LYS A 345 18.40 -9.94 29.40
CA LYS A 345 17.61 -10.04 30.61
C LYS A 345 18.43 -9.56 31.80
N VAL A 346 18.04 -8.45 32.40
CA VAL A 346 18.56 -8.09 33.72
C VAL A 346 18.00 -9.06 34.75
N THR A 347 18.83 -9.97 35.24
CA THR A 347 18.47 -11.02 36.18
C THR A 347 18.60 -10.58 37.63
N SER A 348 17.91 -9.52 38.05
CA SER A 348 17.72 -9.27 39.50
C SER A 348 16.36 -8.68 39.80
N GLY A 349 15.41 -9.55 40.12
CA GLY A 349 14.20 -9.21 40.86
C GLY A 349 13.03 -8.59 40.12
N THR A 350 13.24 -7.92 39.01
CA THR A 350 12.19 -7.38 38.13
C THR A 350 12.47 -7.74 36.68
N ASN A 351 11.49 -8.27 36.00
CA ASN A 351 11.58 -8.61 34.57
C ASN A 351 11.60 -7.29 33.75
N ARG A 352 12.75 -6.67 33.60
CA ARG A 352 12.94 -5.54 32.69
C ARG A 352 13.94 -5.90 31.62
N THR A 353 13.58 -5.60 30.42
CA THR A 353 14.29 -5.95 29.20
C THR A 353 14.70 -4.67 28.52
N GLY A 354 15.93 -4.57 28.10
CA GLY A 354 16.34 -3.63 27.08
C GLY A 354 15.58 -4.00 25.79
N ASN A 355 14.96 -3.02 25.14
CA ASN A 355 14.28 -3.28 23.88
C ASN A 355 15.33 -3.51 22.79
N SER A 356 15.21 -4.61 22.12
CA SER A 356 16.01 -4.95 20.98
C SER A 356 15.10 -4.98 19.76
N ASP A 357 15.38 -4.16 18.78
CA ASP A 357 14.55 -4.01 17.59
C ASP A 357 15.33 -4.38 16.33
N SER A 358 14.71 -5.08 15.42
CA SER A 358 15.19 -5.34 14.07
C SER A 358 14.33 -4.58 13.08
N LEU A 359 14.94 -3.95 12.10
CA LEU A 359 14.27 -3.07 11.17
C LEU A 359 14.70 -3.33 9.73
N GLY A 360 13.72 -3.51 8.84
CA GLY A 360 13.93 -3.62 7.41
C GLY A 360 14.66 -4.89 7.00
N GLY A 361 13.95 -5.99 6.77
CA GLY A 361 14.55 -7.22 6.26
C GLY A 361 15.29 -7.00 4.94
N GLY A 362 14.69 -6.23 4.04
CA GLY A 362 15.33 -5.77 2.81
C GLY A 362 16.11 -4.48 3.03
N VAL A 363 15.42 -3.39 3.34
CA VAL A 363 15.97 -2.03 3.46
C VAL A 363 15.56 -1.42 4.80
N ALA A 364 16.51 -0.89 5.55
CA ALA A 364 16.25 -0.02 6.69
C ALA A 364 16.66 1.41 6.39
N VAL A 365 15.80 2.37 6.74
CA VAL A 365 16.12 3.81 6.66
C VAL A 365 16.07 4.38 8.06
N TYR A 366 17.16 4.98 8.47
CA TYR A 366 17.37 5.44 9.82
C TYR A 366 18.05 6.82 9.83
N GLU A 367 17.84 7.58 10.89
CA GLU A 367 18.34 8.95 11.00
C GLU A 367 18.08 9.75 9.73
N ASN A 368 18.35 10.78 9.35
CA ASN A 368 18.03 11.62 8.19
C ASN A 368 18.17 10.96 6.80
N GLY A 369 17.89 9.66 6.70
CA GLY A 369 17.97 8.92 5.46
C GLY A 369 16.76 9.12 4.56
N THR A 370 16.98 9.01 3.26
CA THR A 370 15.92 9.06 2.23
C THR A 370 15.97 7.82 1.36
N PHE A 371 14.81 7.23 1.10
CA PHE A 371 14.66 6.15 0.14
C PHE A 371 13.70 6.59 -0.97
N ILE A 372 14.15 6.49 -2.22
CA ILE A 372 13.36 6.80 -3.42
C ILE A 372 13.24 5.52 -4.24
N MET A 373 12.02 5.06 -4.47
CA MET A 373 11.75 3.88 -5.29
C MET A 373 10.98 4.30 -6.54
N ASN A 374 11.70 4.44 -7.64
CA ASN A 374 11.12 4.75 -8.95
C ASN A 374 10.58 3.50 -9.65
N GLY A 375 11.04 2.33 -9.23
CA GLY A 375 10.70 1.02 -9.76
C GLY A 375 11.44 -0.08 -9.03
N GLY A 376 11.51 -1.27 -9.62
CA GLY A 376 12.19 -2.42 -9.03
C GLY A 376 11.33 -3.23 -8.07
N GLU A 377 11.94 -4.18 -7.38
CA GLU A 377 11.27 -5.16 -6.54
C GLU A 377 11.97 -5.34 -5.18
N ILE A 378 11.19 -5.28 -4.10
CA ILE A 378 11.64 -5.67 -2.76
C ILE A 378 10.80 -6.88 -2.33
N SER A 379 11.42 -8.08 -2.32
CA SER A 379 10.64 -9.30 -2.12
C SER A 379 11.36 -10.35 -1.29
N GLN A 380 10.58 -11.20 -0.63
CA GLN A 380 11.06 -12.34 0.15
C GLN A 380 12.07 -11.94 1.25
N ASN A 381 11.96 -10.73 1.77
CA ASN A 381 12.79 -10.27 2.88
C ASN A 381 12.05 -10.47 4.22
N VAL A 382 12.81 -10.69 5.28
CA VAL A 382 12.23 -11.03 6.59
C VAL A 382 12.86 -10.20 7.72
N ALA A 383 11.99 -9.61 8.54
CA ALA A 383 12.37 -9.06 9.84
C ALA A 383 11.91 -10.01 10.95
N ALA A 384 12.84 -10.71 11.60
CA ALA A 384 12.56 -11.80 12.51
C ALA A 384 13.10 -11.58 13.93
N VAL A 385 12.49 -12.27 14.89
CA VAL A 385 12.96 -12.37 16.28
C VAL A 385 13.24 -13.83 16.60
N SER A 386 14.46 -14.12 17.03
CA SER A 386 14.86 -15.46 17.45
C SER A 386 15.03 -15.53 18.98
N GLY A 387 14.02 -16.00 19.66
CA GLY A 387 14.15 -16.48 21.05
C GLY A 387 14.11 -15.44 22.16
N GLY A 388 13.25 -14.42 22.10
CA GLY A 388 13.13 -13.46 23.19
C GLY A 388 11.90 -12.54 23.09
N GLU A 389 11.91 -11.43 23.80
CA GLU A 389 10.89 -10.37 23.75
C GLU A 389 11.30 -9.22 22.81
N GLY A 390 12.25 -9.45 21.89
CA GLY A 390 12.64 -8.49 20.85
C GLY A 390 11.50 -8.21 19.87
N ARG A 391 11.64 -7.15 19.10
CA ARG A 391 10.67 -6.76 18.07
C ARG A 391 11.34 -6.72 16.71
N ALA A 392 10.58 -7.00 15.67
CA ALA A 392 11.05 -6.95 14.30
C ALA A 392 9.98 -6.35 13.39
N PHE A 393 10.33 -5.32 12.65
CA PHE A 393 9.45 -4.48 11.88
C PHE A 393 9.95 -4.28 10.44
N GLY A 394 9.00 -4.13 9.50
CA GLY A 394 9.30 -3.86 8.10
C GLY A 394 10.04 -5.01 7.45
N GLY A 395 9.32 -6.06 7.06
CA GLY A 395 9.94 -7.21 6.36
C GLY A 395 10.65 -6.77 5.09
N GLY A 396 9.98 -5.97 4.25
CA GLY A 396 10.58 -5.33 3.09
C GLY A 396 11.37 -4.08 3.48
N VAL A 397 10.68 -3.05 3.96
CA VAL A 397 11.23 -1.72 4.28
C VAL A 397 10.88 -1.32 5.70
N GLY A 398 11.86 -0.87 6.45
CA GLY A 398 11.68 -0.32 7.78
C GLY A 398 12.18 1.11 7.87
N LEU A 399 11.36 2.01 8.40
CA LEU A 399 11.66 3.43 8.63
C LEU A 399 11.58 3.70 10.13
N MET A 400 12.64 4.21 10.74
CA MET A 400 12.64 4.53 12.17
C MET A 400 13.47 5.78 12.46
N THR A 401 12.88 6.75 13.16
CA THR A 401 13.60 7.90 13.69
C THR A 401 14.10 7.62 15.09
N ARG A 402 15.22 8.22 15.42
CA ARG A 402 15.73 8.31 16.80
C ARG A 402 15.23 9.60 17.44
N GLY A 403 14.66 9.48 18.65
CA GLY A 403 14.10 10.60 19.36
C GLY A 403 15.06 11.64 19.90
N ALA A 404 14.51 12.48 20.78
CA ALA A 404 15.10 13.50 21.64
C ALA A 404 15.96 14.60 20.99
N ASN A 405 16.59 14.43 19.85
CA ASN A 405 17.40 15.45 19.17
C ASN A 405 16.96 15.79 17.75
N ALA A 406 15.96 15.12 17.22
CA ALA A 406 15.37 15.53 15.95
C ALA A 406 14.64 16.85 16.16
N GLN A 407 15.16 17.92 15.58
CA GLN A 407 14.49 19.23 15.59
C GLN A 407 13.25 19.08 14.70
N VAL A 408 12.08 19.06 15.33
CA VAL A 408 10.82 19.03 14.59
C VAL A 408 10.63 20.39 13.92
N SER A 409 10.53 20.38 12.62
CA SER A 409 10.08 21.54 11.84
C SER A 409 8.55 21.51 11.76
N ASP A 410 7.92 22.66 11.97
CA ASP A 410 6.47 22.84 11.82
C ASP A 410 6.02 22.85 10.34
N THR A 411 6.96 22.64 9.40
CA THR A 411 6.67 22.61 7.97
C THR A 411 6.65 21.17 7.45
N PRO A 412 5.67 20.79 6.63
CA PRO A 412 5.56 19.43 6.10
C PRO A 412 6.77 18.95 5.27
N ASP A 413 7.62 19.87 4.81
CA ASP A 413 8.76 19.59 3.95
C ASP A 413 10.07 19.26 4.71
N ASP A 414 10.06 19.28 6.03
CA ASP A 414 11.26 19.06 6.86
C ASP A 414 11.21 17.69 7.59
N TYR A 415 10.74 16.65 6.92
CA TYR A 415 10.80 15.29 7.47
C TYR A 415 12.24 14.76 7.39
N TYR A 416 12.73 14.24 8.52
CA TYR A 416 14.09 13.71 8.62
C TYR A 416 14.27 12.32 7.98
N ILE A 417 13.16 11.56 7.80
CA ILE A 417 13.15 10.26 7.15
C ILE A 417 12.00 10.20 6.17
N GLY A 418 12.31 9.96 4.91
CA GLY A 418 11.31 9.83 3.85
C GLY A 418 11.47 8.54 3.05
N PHE A 419 10.35 7.93 2.73
CA PHE A 419 10.25 6.91 1.71
C PHE A 419 9.24 7.35 0.65
N TYR A 420 9.72 7.56 -0.55
CA TYR A 420 8.95 8.02 -1.69
C TYR A 420 8.88 6.89 -2.71
N MET A 421 7.70 6.27 -2.84
CA MET A 421 7.47 5.18 -3.75
C MET A 421 6.68 5.67 -4.98
N TYR A 422 7.40 5.96 -6.04
CA TYR A 422 6.85 6.42 -7.33
C TYR A 422 6.55 5.27 -8.29
N GLY A 423 6.97 4.06 -7.96
CA GLY A 423 6.72 2.84 -8.73
C GLY A 423 7.33 1.62 -8.06
N GLY A 424 7.20 0.47 -8.71
CA GLY A 424 7.77 -0.80 -8.23
C GLY A 424 6.88 -1.56 -7.25
N THR A 425 7.42 -2.67 -6.73
CA THR A 425 6.66 -3.63 -5.92
C THR A 425 7.38 -3.99 -4.62
N ILE A 426 6.62 -4.08 -3.52
CA ILE A 426 7.08 -4.60 -2.23
C ILE A 426 6.19 -5.78 -1.87
N CYS A 427 6.62 -7.01 -2.21
CA CYS A 427 5.76 -8.19 -2.14
C CYS A 427 6.46 -9.37 -1.47
N ASP A 428 5.68 -10.30 -0.90
CA ASP A 428 6.18 -11.53 -0.27
C ASP A 428 7.15 -11.29 0.91
N ASN A 429 7.07 -10.16 1.60
CA ASN A 429 7.94 -9.89 2.74
C ASN A 429 7.24 -10.24 4.06
N GLY A 430 8.03 -10.54 5.10
CA GLY A 430 7.50 -10.96 6.38
C GLY A 430 8.08 -10.23 7.59
N ALA A 431 7.23 -9.86 8.57
CA ALA A 431 7.67 -9.27 9.82
C ALA A 431 7.01 -9.91 11.05
N ALA A 432 7.77 -10.06 12.13
CA ALA A 432 7.26 -10.67 13.36
C ALA A 432 6.32 -9.71 14.15
N ASN A 433 6.55 -8.38 14.08
CA ASN A 433 5.82 -7.45 14.95
C ASN A 433 5.05 -6.34 14.23
N GLY A 434 5.28 -6.12 12.94
CA GLY A 434 4.49 -5.15 12.19
C GLY A 434 5.10 -4.69 10.90
N GLY A 435 4.24 -4.29 9.96
CA GLY A 435 4.65 -3.89 8.62
C GLY A 435 5.32 -5.04 7.88
N GLY A 436 4.57 -6.05 7.45
CA GLY A 436 5.13 -7.14 6.66
C GLY A 436 5.89 -6.62 5.44
N GLY A 437 5.27 -5.72 4.68
CA GLY A 437 5.92 -4.97 3.63
C GLY A 437 6.70 -3.77 4.16
N ILE A 438 6.01 -2.80 4.76
CA ILE A 438 6.57 -1.51 5.17
C ILE A 438 6.19 -1.18 6.62
N TYR A 439 7.16 -0.72 7.38
CA TYR A 439 6.96 -0.14 8.72
C TYR A 439 7.50 1.28 8.78
N GLY A 440 6.70 2.19 9.34
CA GLY A 440 7.11 3.54 9.70
C GLY A 440 6.82 3.82 11.17
N GLY A 441 7.81 4.30 11.93
CA GLY A 441 7.60 4.58 13.34
C GLY A 441 8.76 5.32 14.01
N VAL A 442 8.61 5.53 15.31
CA VAL A 442 9.63 6.14 16.18
C VAL A 442 10.18 5.09 17.13
N ASP A 443 11.39 5.31 17.60
CA ASP A 443 12.00 4.47 18.62
C ASP A 443 11.24 4.58 19.96
N GLN A 444 11.24 3.48 20.74
CA GLN A 444 10.64 3.48 22.06
C GLN A 444 11.37 4.41 23.02
N GLY A 445 10.65 5.32 23.62
CA GLY A 445 11.15 6.32 24.57
C GLY A 445 11.12 7.74 24.04
N ASP A 446 10.73 7.89 22.81
CA ASP A 446 10.50 9.17 22.17
C ASP A 446 9.07 9.65 22.36
N ASP A 447 8.87 10.94 22.19
CA ASP A 447 7.54 11.53 22.24
C ASP A 447 6.75 11.12 20.98
N GLU A 448 5.91 10.09 21.11
CA GLU A 448 5.01 9.63 20.02
C GLU A 448 4.09 10.75 19.50
N SER A 449 4.05 11.91 20.16
CA SER A 449 3.26 13.05 19.70
C SER A 449 3.88 13.77 18.50
N GLN A 450 5.12 13.46 18.16
CA GLN A 450 5.85 14.07 17.06
C GLN A 450 5.93 13.11 15.88
N ARG A 451 5.56 13.57 14.69
CA ARG A 451 5.63 12.80 13.46
C ARG A 451 7.02 12.89 12.88
N HIS A 452 7.63 11.75 12.64
CA HIS A 452 9.03 11.69 12.23
C HIS A 452 9.27 10.90 10.95
N THR A 453 8.32 10.05 10.56
CA THR A 453 8.43 9.25 9.32
C THR A 453 7.43 9.72 8.28
N HIS A 454 7.84 9.75 7.03
CA HIS A 454 6.99 10.10 5.90
C HIS A 454 7.03 9.01 4.85
N LEU A 455 5.85 8.51 4.47
CA LEU A 455 5.66 7.51 3.43
C LEU A 455 4.67 8.05 2.40
N ASP A 456 5.12 8.25 1.18
CA ASP A 456 4.31 8.71 0.05
C ASP A 456 4.27 7.62 -1.04
N MET A 457 3.08 7.17 -1.38
CA MET A 457 2.85 6.16 -2.42
C MET A 457 2.00 6.75 -3.53
N THR A 458 2.54 6.72 -4.74
CA THR A 458 1.89 7.30 -5.93
C THR A 458 1.50 6.24 -6.96
N VAL A 459 1.21 6.70 -8.16
CA VAL A 459 0.85 5.86 -9.32
C VAL A 459 1.90 4.77 -9.57
N ALA A 460 1.42 3.56 -9.88
CA ALA A 460 2.25 2.38 -10.19
C ALA A 460 3.05 1.77 -9.01
N SER A 461 2.76 2.15 -7.77
CA SER A 461 3.34 1.49 -6.59
C SER A 461 2.43 0.36 -6.07
N ALA A 462 3.02 -0.79 -5.73
CA ALA A 462 2.28 -1.92 -5.19
C ALA A 462 2.91 -2.49 -3.91
N VAL A 463 2.08 -2.76 -2.90
CA VAL A 463 2.47 -3.46 -1.66
C VAL A 463 1.56 -4.68 -1.52
N CYS A 464 2.09 -5.88 -1.81
CA CYS A 464 1.26 -7.07 -1.97
C CYS A 464 1.83 -8.32 -1.30
N GLU A 465 0.95 -9.25 -0.93
CA GLU A 465 1.30 -10.58 -0.42
C GLU A 465 2.25 -10.59 0.79
N ASN A 466 2.36 -9.46 1.50
CA ASN A 466 3.20 -9.34 2.68
C ASN A 466 2.47 -9.88 3.92
N THR A 467 3.25 -10.37 4.88
CA THR A 467 2.70 -11.00 6.08
C THR A 467 3.29 -10.40 7.36
N SER A 468 2.42 -10.07 8.32
CA SER A 468 2.84 -9.65 9.65
C SER A 468 2.20 -10.51 10.74
N SER A 469 2.98 -10.99 11.68
CA SER A 469 2.44 -11.73 12.84
C SER A 469 1.79 -10.81 13.89
N ALA A 470 1.71 -9.50 13.63
CA ALA A 470 1.03 -8.53 14.47
C ALA A 470 0.15 -7.60 13.63
N GLY A 471 0.53 -6.36 13.40
CA GLY A 471 -0.27 -5.40 12.67
C GLY A 471 0.32 -4.99 11.34
N GLY A 472 -0.53 -4.50 10.43
CA GLY A 472 -0.13 -4.02 9.12
C GLY A 472 0.56 -5.09 8.27
N GLY A 473 -0.18 -5.97 7.63
CA GLY A 473 0.39 -6.98 6.74
C GLY A 473 1.17 -6.33 5.60
N GLY A 474 0.54 -5.39 4.91
CA GLY A 474 1.22 -4.54 3.93
C GLY A 474 2.00 -3.43 4.61
N ILE A 475 1.31 -2.51 5.29
CA ILE A 475 1.88 -1.28 5.83
C ILE A 475 1.47 -1.11 7.30
N GLN A 476 2.42 -0.81 8.17
CA GLN A 476 2.15 -0.29 9.50
C GLN A 476 2.81 1.07 9.68
N VAL A 477 2.03 2.08 10.05
CA VAL A 477 2.55 3.37 10.52
C VAL A 477 2.28 3.46 12.01
N GLY A 478 3.31 3.36 12.81
CA GLY A 478 3.23 3.50 14.28
C GLY A 478 3.07 4.97 14.68
N SER A 479 3.80 5.85 14.04
CA SER A 479 3.68 7.31 14.09
C SER A 479 4.31 7.91 12.83
N GLY A 480 3.73 8.96 12.28
CA GLY A 480 4.22 9.59 11.05
C GLY A 480 3.11 9.81 10.03
N ASP A 481 3.49 10.15 8.83
CA ASP A 481 2.57 10.42 7.72
C ASP A 481 2.54 9.25 6.73
N LEU A 482 1.34 8.85 6.34
CA LEU A 482 1.11 7.92 5.25
C LEU A 482 0.17 8.56 4.23
N LYS A 483 0.65 8.72 3.02
CA LYS A 483 -0.12 9.25 1.90
C LYS A 483 -0.25 8.19 0.80
N ILE A 484 -1.47 7.94 0.38
CA ILE A 484 -1.81 7.01 -0.69
C ILE A 484 -2.52 7.78 -1.78
N GLU A 485 -1.98 7.74 -2.99
CA GLU A 485 -2.52 8.45 -4.13
C GLU A 485 -3.16 7.51 -5.16
N ASN A 486 -3.72 8.10 -6.20
CA ASN A 486 -4.36 7.35 -7.27
C ASN A 486 -3.34 6.43 -7.97
N GLY A 487 -3.71 5.18 -8.16
CA GLY A 487 -2.89 4.15 -8.80
C GLY A 487 -2.03 3.32 -7.86
N ALA A 488 -1.87 3.70 -6.59
CA ALA A 488 -1.26 2.83 -5.57
C ALA A 488 -2.16 1.63 -5.26
N ASP A 489 -1.58 0.44 -5.11
CA ASP A 489 -2.28 -0.79 -4.78
C ASP A 489 -1.71 -1.46 -3.53
N ILE A 490 -2.55 -1.68 -2.53
CA ILE A 490 -2.22 -2.42 -1.31
C ILE A 490 -3.11 -3.65 -1.27
N SER A 491 -2.58 -4.82 -1.67
CA SER A 491 -3.42 -5.98 -1.90
C SER A 491 -2.86 -7.29 -1.39
N SER A 492 -3.75 -8.21 -1.04
CA SER A 492 -3.41 -9.60 -0.66
C SER A 492 -2.46 -9.71 0.55
N ASN A 493 -2.38 -8.69 1.40
CA ASN A 493 -1.54 -8.70 2.59
C ASN A 493 -2.30 -9.34 3.77
N THR A 494 -1.55 -9.95 4.69
CA THR A 494 -2.14 -10.71 5.80
C THR A 494 -1.53 -10.33 7.15
N ALA A 495 -2.37 -10.12 8.18
CA ALA A 495 -1.92 -9.78 9.54
C ALA A 495 -2.88 -10.26 10.62
N VAL A 496 -2.54 -9.96 11.88
CA VAL A 496 -3.48 -10.05 13.02
C VAL A 496 -4.51 -8.91 12.93
N SER A 497 -4.06 -7.67 12.66
CA SER A 497 -4.93 -6.50 12.50
C SER A 497 -4.39 -5.57 11.42
N GLY A 498 -5.29 -4.92 10.67
CA GLY A 498 -4.91 -4.17 9.50
C GLY A 498 -4.21 -5.05 8.46
N GLY A 499 -4.94 -6.01 7.89
CA GLY A 499 -4.37 -6.91 6.88
C GLY A 499 -3.61 -6.14 5.81
N GLY A 500 -4.22 -5.09 5.25
CA GLY A 500 -3.54 -4.15 4.37
C GLY A 500 -2.73 -3.11 5.16
N ILE A 501 -3.42 -2.29 5.96
CA ILE A 501 -2.84 -1.11 6.60
C ILE A 501 -3.23 -1.04 8.08
N GLN A 502 -2.25 -0.79 8.94
CA GLN A 502 -2.48 -0.36 10.32
C GLN A 502 -1.93 1.04 10.55
N VAL A 503 -2.78 1.94 11.09
CA VAL A 503 -2.42 3.31 11.44
C VAL A 503 -2.43 3.47 12.95
N GLY A 504 -1.31 3.85 13.52
CA GLY A 504 -1.08 4.03 14.97
C GLY A 504 -1.34 5.43 15.48
N SER A 505 -0.74 5.75 16.64
CA SER A 505 -0.85 7.05 17.30
C SER A 505 -0.08 8.15 16.55
N ALA A 506 -0.49 9.41 16.76
CA ALA A 506 0.19 10.58 16.19
C ALA A 506 0.45 10.49 14.68
N SER A 507 -0.47 9.85 13.95
CA SER A 507 -0.31 9.61 12.52
C SER A 507 -1.24 10.51 11.70
N HIS A 508 -0.73 10.99 10.57
CA HIS A 508 -1.53 11.53 9.49
C HIS A 508 -1.71 10.49 8.40
N PHE A 509 -2.93 10.06 8.21
CA PHE A 509 -3.29 9.16 7.12
C PHE A 509 -4.14 9.91 6.11
N THR A 510 -3.69 9.93 4.88
CA THR A 510 -4.44 10.49 3.75
C THR A 510 -4.47 9.49 2.61
N MET A 511 -5.67 9.17 2.14
CA MET A 511 -5.88 8.38 0.93
C MET A 511 -6.72 9.21 -0.03
N SER A 512 -6.12 9.69 -1.11
CA SER A 512 -6.79 10.50 -2.14
C SER A 512 -7.21 9.68 -3.35
N GLY A 513 -6.80 8.43 -3.42
CA GLY A 513 -7.10 7.46 -4.49
C GLY A 513 -6.48 6.10 -4.17
N GLY A 514 -6.24 5.29 -5.19
CA GLY A 514 -5.67 3.96 -5.03
C GLY A 514 -6.65 2.89 -4.56
N SER A 515 -6.13 1.70 -4.29
CA SER A 515 -6.89 0.51 -3.92
C SER A 515 -6.32 -0.15 -2.66
N VAL A 516 -7.19 -0.52 -1.73
CA VAL A 516 -6.87 -1.41 -0.60
C VAL A 516 -7.78 -2.63 -0.73
N SER A 517 -7.22 -3.76 -1.22
CA SER A 517 -8.07 -4.87 -1.65
C SER A 517 -7.52 -6.25 -1.32
N TYR A 518 -8.43 -7.20 -1.09
CA TYR A 518 -8.10 -8.60 -0.80
C TYR A 518 -7.17 -8.81 0.40
N ASN A 519 -7.07 -7.85 1.30
CA ASN A 519 -6.25 -7.96 2.50
C ASN A 519 -7.00 -8.69 3.61
N GLU A 520 -6.26 -9.41 4.47
CA GLU A 520 -6.85 -10.27 5.46
C GLU A 520 -6.32 -10.03 6.88
N ALA A 521 -7.21 -9.83 7.85
CA ALA A 521 -6.89 -9.86 9.29
C ALA A 521 -7.32 -11.22 9.86
N VAL A 522 -6.46 -12.24 9.74
CA VAL A 522 -6.79 -13.63 10.01
C VAL A 522 -5.75 -14.40 10.82
N ILE A 523 -4.57 -13.85 11.05
CA ILE A 523 -3.47 -14.48 11.79
C ILE A 523 -3.77 -14.42 13.29
N GLY A 524 -3.80 -15.58 13.97
CA GLY A 524 -4.04 -15.64 15.41
C GLY A 524 -5.46 -16.00 15.81
N GLU A 525 -5.78 -15.79 17.10
CA GLU A 525 -7.05 -16.24 17.70
C GLU A 525 -7.98 -15.11 18.13
N LYS A 526 -7.47 -13.87 18.28
CA LYS A 526 -8.22 -12.74 18.87
C LYS A 526 -7.76 -11.39 18.30
N ASN A 527 -8.65 -10.41 18.34
CA ASN A 527 -8.42 -9.04 17.87
C ASN A 527 -8.06 -8.96 16.39
N LEU A 528 -8.71 -9.78 15.59
CA LEU A 528 -8.52 -9.88 14.15
C LEU A 528 -9.36 -8.81 13.45
N LEU A 529 -8.87 -7.58 13.49
CA LEU A 529 -9.63 -6.36 13.22
C LEU A 529 -9.12 -5.64 11.96
N GLY A 530 -10.04 -5.12 11.14
CA GLY A 530 -9.70 -4.30 9.98
C GLY A 530 -8.97 -5.12 8.91
N GLY A 531 -9.71 -5.85 8.09
CA GLY A 531 -9.11 -6.62 6.98
C GLY A 531 -8.35 -5.73 6.02
N GLY A 532 -8.96 -4.63 5.57
CA GLY A 532 -8.29 -3.62 4.77
C GLY A 532 -7.47 -2.65 5.63
N ILE A 533 -8.16 -1.84 6.45
CA ILE A 533 -7.55 -0.77 7.22
C ILE A 533 -7.95 -0.87 8.70
N TYR A 534 -6.98 -0.75 9.59
CA TYR A 534 -7.17 -0.66 11.02
C TYR A 534 -6.64 0.67 11.57
N PHE A 535 -7.55 1.54 12.00
CA PHE A 535 -7.20 2.75 12.74
C PHE A 535 -7.17 2.42 14.24
N SER A 536 -5.97 2.29 14.79
CA SER A 536 -5.77 1.96 16.21
C SER A 536 -5.93 3.18 17.12
N ASN A 537 -6.08 2.95 18.41
CA ASN A 537 -6.19 4.03 19.39
C ASN A 537 -4.95 4.92 19.35
N GLY A 538 -5.17 6.22 19.34
CA GLY A 538 -4.09 7.20 19.41
C GLY A 538 -4.60 8.61 19.62
N SER A 539 -3.76 9.46 20.20
CA SER A 539 -3.97 10.90 20.27
C SER A 539 -3.35 11.59 19.05
N ASN A 540 -3.93 12.74 18.67
CA ASN A 540 -3.42 13.59 17.59
C ASN A 540 -3.47 12.97 16.16
N ASN A 541 -4.30 11.96 15.93
CA ASN A 541 -4.47 11.40 14.61
C ASN A 541 -5.29 12.32 13.70
N GLN A 542 -4.85 12.44 12.43
CA GLN A 542 -5.64 13.03 11.33
C GLN A 542 -5.86 11.96 10.29
N LEU A 543 -7.13 11.53 10.13
CA LEU A 543 -7.49 10.38 9.32
C LEU A 543 -8.48 10.80 8.25
N SER A 544 -8.07 10.78 6.99
CA SER A 544 -8.85 11.26 5.85
C SER A 544 -8.73 10.34 4.66
N ILE A 545 -9.89 9.96 4.11
CA ILE A 545 -10.00 9.27 2.82
C ILE A 545 -10.84 10.18 1.93
N THR A 546 -10.27 10.65 0.82
CA THR A 546 -10.95 11.57 -0.11
C THR A 546 -11.19 10.97 -1.48
N GLY A 547 -10.85 9.70 -1.66
CA GLY A 547 -11.05 8.93 -2.88
C GLY A 547 -10.59 7.50 -2.73
N GLY A 548 -10.66 6.73 -3.81
CA GLY A 548 -10.15 5.37 -3.90
C GLY A 548 -11.16 4.27 -3.55
N GLU A 549 -10.65 3.06 -3.41
CA GLU A 549 -11.45 1.85 -3.27
C GLU A 549 -10.94 0.98 -2.12
N ILE A 550 -11.87 0.47 -1.30
CA ILE A 550 -11.59 -0.50 -0.23
C ILE A 550 -12.46 -1.72 -0.49
N LYS A 551 -11.87 -2.77 -1.09
CA LYS A 551 -12.67 -3.85 -1.68
C LYS A 551 -12.20 -5.25 -1.25
N ASN A 552 -13.17 -6.14 -1.06
CA ASN A 552 -12.93 -7.57 -0.87
C ASN A 552 -11.96 -7.91 0.28
N ASN A 553 -11.82 -7.03 1.26
CA ASN A 553 -10.99 -7.31 2.43
C ASN A 553 -11.77 -8.16 3.43
N CYS A 554 -11.05 -8.94 4.24
CA CYS A 554 -11.63 -9.86 5.18
C CYS A 554 -11.03 -9.73 6.59
N SER A 555 -11.87 -9.78 7.63
CA SER A 555 -11.40 -9.95 9.01
C SER A 555 -12.19 -11.07 9.71
N LYS A 556 -11.53 -11.82 10.60
CA LYS A 556 -12.25 -12.85 11.38
C LYS A 556 -13.10 -12.25 12.51
N ASP A 557 -12.75 -11.05 13.02
CA ASP A 557 -13.55 -10.42 14.07
C ASP A 557 -14.39 -9.27 13.52
N SER A 558 -13.92 -8.05 13.43
CA SER A 558 -14.76 -6.91 13.01
C SER A 558 -14.06 -5.97 12.04
N GLY A 559 -14.85 -5.19 11.29
CA GLY A 559 -14.34 -4.24 10.31
C GLY A 559 -13.67 -4.96 9.13
N GLY A 560 -14.45 -5.63 8.29
CA GLY A 560 -13.90 -6.33 7.12
C GLY A 560 -13.10 -5.39 6.22
N GLY A 561 -13.67 -4.24 5.85
CA GLY A 561 -12.98 -3.17 5.15
C GLY A 561 -12.18 -2.30 6.10
N ILE A 562 -12.86 -1.60 7.01
CA ILE A 562 -12.29 -0.62 7.93
C ILE A 562 -12.72 -0.88 9.36
N GLN A 563 -11.77 -0.92 10.27
CA GLN A 563 -11.99 -0.90 11.71
C GLN A 563 -11.51 0.43 12.29
N ILE A 564 -12.39 1.14 13.03
CA ILE A 564 -12.08 2.41 13.68
C ILE A 564 -12.23 2.24 15.19
N THR A 565 -11.15 2.47 15.93
CA THR A 565 -11.18 2.34 17.40
C THR A 565 -11.79 3.55 18.10
N THR A 566 -12.00 3.42 19.39
CA THR A 566 -12.74 4.36 20.25
C THR A 566 -12.19 5.79 20.21
N GLY A 567 -13.09 6.77 20.04
CA GLY A 567 -12.78 8.19 20.20
C GLY A 567 -12.12 8.87 19.00
N LEU A 568 -11.91 8.16 17.90
CA LEU A 568 -11.32 8.75 16.68
C LEU A 568 -12.34 9.51 15.84
N THR A 569 -11.85 10.49 15.08
CA THR A 569 -12.58 11.16 14.01
C THR A 569 -12.02 10.72 12.68
N VAL A 570 -12.87 10.18 11.81
CA VAL A 570 -12.50 9.73 10.46
C VAL A 570 -13.45 10.34 9.45
N SER A 571 -12.90 10.93 8.41
CA SER A 571 -13.65 11.47 7.28
C SER A 571 -13.38 10.64 6.02
N ILE A 572 -14.45 10.17 5.39
CA ILE A 572 -14.39 9.37 4.16
C ILE A 572 -15.26 10.06 3.12
N ALA A 573 -14.68 10.40 1.99
CA ALA A 573 -15.35 11.05 0.89
C ALA A 573 -15.01 10.38 -0.45
N ASN A 574 -15.93 10.39 -1.40
CA ASN A 574 -15.74 9.90 -2.78
C ASN A 574 -15.13 8.49 -2.84
N CYS A 575 -15.39 7.64 -1.85
CA CYS A 575 -14.77 6.33 -1.71
C CYS A 575 -15.79 5.20 -1.95
N THR A 576 -15.34 4.14 -2.64
CA THR A 576 -16.10 2.91 -2.80
C THR A 576 -15.64 1.86 -1.77
N ILE A 577 -16.58 1.39 -0.93
CA ILE A 577 -16.32 0.34 0.07
C ILE A 577 -17.21 -0.85 -0.28
N GLN A 578 -16.63 -1.88 -0.90
CA GLN A 578 -17.41 -2.94 -1.54
C GLN A 578 -16.85 -4.34 -1.28
N GLY A 579 -17.76 -5.30 -1.08
CA GLY A 579 -17.41 -6.72 -1.03
C GLY A 579 -16.60 -7.14 0.20
N ASN A 580 -16.43 -6.25 1.18
CA ASN A 580 -15.66 -6.56 2.39
C ASN A 580 -16.47 -7.45 3.34
N SER A 581 -15.79 -8.30 4.10
CA SER A 581 -16.46 -9.23 4.99
C SER A 581 -15.82 -9.35 6.37
N CYS A 582 -16.65 -9.55 7.40
CA CYS A 582 -16.15 -9.86 8.73
C CYS A 582 -16.88 -11.04 9.37
N GLY A 583 -16.18 -11.71 10.29
CA GLY A 583 -16.68 -12.88 11.00
C GLY A 583 -16.34 -14.22 10.34
N ALA A 584 -16.28 -15.25 11.14
CA ALA A 584 -16.07 -16.63 10.67
C ALA A 584 -17.26 -17.50 11.05
N GLN A 585 -17.80 -18.25 10.12
CA GLN A 585 -18.94 -19.12 10.35
C GLN A 585 -18.60 -20.16 11.45
N GLY A 586 -19.43 -20.23 12.48
CA GLY A 586 -19.23 -21.16 13.60
C GLY A 586 -18.24 -20.69 14.68
N SER A 587 -17.70 -19.48 14.60
CA SER A 587 -16.75 -18.93 15.61
C SER A 587 -17.39 -18.68 16.98
N GLY A 588 -18.70 -18.48 17.04
CA GLY A 588 -19.41 -18.07 18.26
C GLY A 588 -19.14 -16.62 18.68
N THR A 589 -18.33 -15.87 17.94
CA THR A 589 -18.07 -14.44 18.13
C THR A 589 -19.01 -13.60 17.28
N VAL A 590 -19.42 -12.43 17.80
CA VAL A 590 -20.21 -11.45 17.05
C VAL A 590 -19.25 -10.48 16.36
N ALA A 591 -19.18 -10.55 15.05
CA ALA A 591 -18.33 -9.71 14.22
C ALA A 591 -19.17 -8.66 13.49
N ASN A 592 -18.91 -7.40 13.69
CA ASN A 592 -19.72 -6.30 13.19
C ASN A 592 -18.99 -5.46 12.13
N GLY A 593 -19.75 -4.79 11.27
CA GLY A 593 -19.23 -3.87 10.26
C GLY A 593 -18.48 -4.59 9.15
N GLY A 594 -19.19 -5.23 8.23
CA GLY A 594 -18.55 -5.87 7.07
C GLY A 594 -17.74 -4.87 6.25
N GLY A 595 -18.31 -3.71 5.94
CA GLY A 595 -17.60 -2.59 5.34
C GLY A 595 -16.84 -1.77 6.38
N ILE A 596 -17.56 -1.14 7.33
CA ILE A 596 -16.99 -0.24 8.35
C ILE A 596 -17.51 -0.63 9.74
N GLN A 597 -16.60 -0.81 10.67
CA GLN A 597 -16.88 -0.89 12.10
C GLN A 597 -16.39 0.38 12.81
N ALA A 598 -17.27 1.15 13.39
CA ALA A 598 -16.97 2.31 14.22
C ALA A 598 -17.22 1.98 15.70
N ASN A 599 -16.18 2.02 16.52
CA ASN A 599 -16.24 1.76 17.96
C ASN A 599 -16.86 2.93 18.75
N PRO A 600 -17.18 2.77 20.05
CA PRO A 600 -17.79 3.82 20.86
C PRO A 600 -17.02 5.15 20.82
N GLY A 601 -17.75 6.26 20.69
CA GLY A 601 -17.16 7.61 20.67
C GLY A 601 -16.50 8.01 19.34
N VAL A 602 -16.57 7.18 18.33
CA VAL A 602 -16.09 7.55 16.98
C VAL A 602 -16.98 8.61 16.36
N VAL A 603 -16.36 9.58 15.69
CA VAL A 603 -17.02 10.52 14.78
C VAL A 603 -16.72 10.10 13.35
N LEU A 604 -17.72 9.54 12.66
CA LEU A 604 -17.60 9.07 11.29
C LEU A 604 -18.33 10.03 10.33
N ASN A 605 -17.61 10.62 9.41
CA ASN A 605 -18.17 11.48 8.37
C ASN A 605 -18.10 10.77 7.01
N LEU A 606 -19.23 10.59 6.36
CA LEU A 606 -19.37 9.99 5.02
C LEU A 606 -19.91 11.02 4.05
N LEU A 607 -19.21 11.26 2.96
CA LEU A 607 -19.59 12.19 1.90
C LEU A 607 -19.41 11.54 0.52
N ASP A 608 -20.47 11.47 -0.27
CA ASP A 608 -20.41 10.94 -1.64
C ASP A 608 -19.79 9.53 -1.74
N CYS A 609 -20.08 8.67 -0.75
CA CYS A 609 -19.54 7.31 -0.66
C CYS A 609 -20.51 6.26 -1.25
N VAL A 610 -19.95 5.17 -1.78
CA VAL A 610 -20.69 3.98 -2.18
C VAL A 610 -20.30 2.80 -1.29
N ILE A 611 -21.22 2.32 -0.45
CA ILE A 611 -21.01 1.23 0.50
C ILE A 611 -21.96 0.09 0.16
N THR A 612 -21.47 -0.93 -0.54
CA THR A 612 -22.32 -2.00 -1.12
C THR A 612 -21.66 -3.37 -1.05
N ASP A 613 -22.46 -4.42 -1.10
CA ASP A 613 -22.02 -5.82 -1.14
C ASP A 613 -21.16 -6.28 0.05
N ASN A 614 -21.09 -5.49 1.14
CA ASN A 614 -20.32 -5.85 2.32
C ASN A 614 -21.13 -6.81 3.20
N LYS A 615 -20.41 -7.63 3.97
CA LYS A 615 -21.02 -8.71 4.74
C LYS A 615 -20.51 -8.85 6.16
N SER A 616 -21.43 -8.80 7.13
CA SER A 616 -21.20 -9.27 8.51
C SER A 616 -21.72 -10.70 8.64
N ILE A 617 -20.82 -11.69 8.74
CA ILE A 617 -21.17 -13.12 8.71
C ILE A 617 -21.81 -13.57 10.04
N THR A 618 -21.43 -12.97 11.15
CA THR A 618 -21.88 -13.40 12.50
C THR A 618 -22.42 -12.26 13.37
N GLY A 619 -22.59 -11.04 12.80
CA GLY A 619 -22.96 -9.86 13.58
C GLY A 619 -23.90 -8.91 12.86
N HIS A 620 -23.79 -7.63 13.20
CA HIS A 620 -24.61 -6.53 12.75
C HIS A 620 -23.86 -5.62 11.75
N GLY A 621 -24.62 -4.83 10.99
CA GLY A 621 -24.07 -3.80 10.10
C GLY A 621 -23.23 -4.41 8.99
N GLY A 622 -23.86 -5.00 7.98
CA GLY A 622 -23.15 -5.54 6.82
C GLY A 622 -22.32 -4.46 6.13
N GLY A 623 -22.93 -3.31 5.85
CA GLY A 623 -22.22 -2.13 5.36
C GLY A 623 -21.48 -1.39 6.47
N VAL A 624 -22.24 -0.79 7.41
CA VAL A 624 -21.70 0.07 8.48
C VAL A 624 -22.26 -0.34 9.83
N HIS A 625 -21.43 -0.42 10.85
CA HIS A 625 -21.84 -0.59 12.23
C HIS A 625 -21.31 0.56 13.09
N ILE A 626 -22.22 1.27 13.77
CA ILE A 626 -21.89 2.28 14.79
C ILE A 626 -22.15 1.67 16.16
N SER A 627 -21.11 1.47 16.92
CA SER A 627 -21.19 0.88 18.27
C SER A 627 -21.85 1.83 19.27
N GLY A 628 -22.57 1.24 20.21
CA GLY A 628 -23.16 1.97 21.34
C GLY A 628 -22.14 2.40 22.39
N PRO A 629 -22.57 3.19 23.39
CA PRO A 629 -21.66 3.76 24.36
C PRO A 629 -21.04 2.71 25.29
N ASN A 630 -19.74 2.83 25.52
CA ASN A 630 -19.18 2.47 26.81
C ASN A 630 -19.53 3.61 27.78
N LYS A 631 -20.60 3.46 28.51
CA LYS A 631 -21.13 4.27 29.62
C LYS A 631 -21.20 5.83 29.47
N ASN A 632 -20.48 6.49 28.57
CA ASN A 632 -20.42 7.94 28.48
C ASN A 632 -20.37 8.58 27.07
N ALA A 633 -20.23 7.83 25.98
CA ALA A 633 -20.16 8.44 24.64
C ALA A 633 -20.73 7.50 23.56
N GLY A 634 -21.82 7.88 22.93
CA GLY A 634 -22.29 7.27 21.69
C GLY A 634 -21.42 7.68 20.50
N GLY A 635 -21.31 6.84 19.47
CA GLY A 635 -20.70 7.24 18.21
C GLY A 635 -21.56 8.25 17.47
N THR A 636 -20.95 9.07 16.62
CA THR A 636 -21.64 10.01 15.74
C THR A 636 -21.39 9.62 14.29
N ALA A 637 -22.44 9.63 13.48
CA ALA A 637 -22.32 9.47 12.03
C ALA A 637 -22.94 10.68 11.32
N THR A 638 -22.17 11.35 10.47
CA THR A 638 -22.68 12.35 9.52
C THR A 638 -22.68 11.72 8.13
N ILE A 639 -23.81 11.67 7.48
CA ILE A 639 -23.94 11.10 6.14
C ILE A 639 -24.48 12.20 5.22
N SER A 640 -23.76 12.49 4.17
CA SER A 640 -24.02 13.65 3.31
C SER A 640 -23.74 13.35 1.84
N GLY A 641 -24.08 14.32 0.99
CA GLY A 641 -23.92 14.24 -0.46
C GLY A 641 -24.75 13.11 -1.07
N THR A 642 -24.21 12.45 -2.07
CA THR A 642 -24.84 11.33 -2.79
C THR A 642 -24.52 9.96 -2.17
N THR A 643 -24.18 9.92 -0.87
CA THR A 643 -23.80 8.68 -0.19
C THR A 643 -24.88 7.61 -0.32
N THR A 644 -24.48 6.40 -0.70
CA THR A 644 -25.34 5.22 -0.86
C THR A 644 -24.84 4.09 0.05
N ILE A 645 -25.75 3.52 0.86
CA ILE A 645 -25.48 2.37 1.74
C ILE A 645 -26.59 1.35 1.51
N GLN A 646 -26.37 0.40 0.59
CA GLN A 646 -27.36 -0.58 0.17
C GLN A 646 -26.74 -1.91 -0.21
N ASP A 647 -27.56 -2.92 -0.43
CA ASP A 647 -27.16 -4.25 -0.93
C ASP A 647 -26.11 -4.97 -0.06
N ASN A 648 -25.96 -4.56 1.19
CA ASN A 648 -25.09 -5.20 2.15
C ASN A 648 -25.84 -6.33 2.89
N GLN A 649 -25.11 -7.19 3.58
CA GLN A 649 -25.67 -8.35 4.28
C GLN A 649 -25.19 -8.45 5.72
N SER A 650 -26.07 -8.83 6.64
CA SER A 650 -25.71 -9.19 8.01
C SER A 650 -26.51 -10.41 8.47
N SER A 651 -25.92 -11.21 9.36
CA SER A 651 -26.60 -12.38 9.92
C SER A 651 -27.56 -12.02 11.05
N LEU A 652 -27.38 -10.87 11.70
CA LEU A 652 -28.24 -10.40 12.77
C LEU A 652 -29.15 -9.26 12.30
N ALA A 653 -28.75 -8.00 12.48
CA ALA A 653 -29.60 -6.87 12.10
C ALA A 653 -28.80 -5.78 11.41
N GLY A 654 -29.49 -4.92 10.63
CA GLY A 654 -28.90 -3.81 9.92
C GLY A 654 -27.99 -4.28 8.80
N ALA A 655 -28.57 -4.91 7.79
CA ALA A 655 -27.82 -5.36 6.63
C ALA A 655 -26.97 -4.22 6.05
N ASN A 656 -27.57 -3.04 5.89
CA ASN A 656 -26.88 -1.88 5.36
C ASN A 656 -26.14 -1.11 6.46
N MET A 657 -26.86 -0.42 7.33
CA MET A 657 -26.27 0.28 8.46
C MET A 657 -26.98 -0.07 9.77
N TYR A 658 -26.22 -0.38 10.80
CA TYR A 658 -26.73 -0.64 12.14
C TYR A 658 -26.16 0.35 13.16
N VAL A 659 -27.06 0.98 13.92
CA VAL A 659 -26.74 1.87 15.02
C VAL A 659 -27.08 1.18 16.33
N ALA A 660 -26.09 0.83 17.12
CA ALA A 660 -26.23 -0.05 18.28
C ALA A 660 -26.96 0.57 19.48
N THR A 661 -27.19 1.89 19.47
CA THR A 661 -27.95 2.59 20.51
C THR A 661 -28.62 3.84 19.96
N VAL A 662 -29.79 4.18 20.50
CA VAL A 662 -30.49 5.43 20.18
C VAL A 662 -29.80 6.69 20.72
N THR A 663 -28.80 6.56 21.60
CA THR A 663 -27.98 7.68 22.06
C THR A 663 -26.84 8.04 21.10
N SER A 664 -26.54 7.20 20.11
CA SER A 664 -25.68 7.54 18.99
C SER A 664 -26.44 8.46 18.03
N THR A 665 -25.81 9.56 17.63
CA THR A 665 -26.44 10.55 16.77
C THR A 665 -26.11 10.27 15.31
N THR A 666 -27.17 10.30 14.47
CA THR A 666 -27.02 10.26 13.00
C THR A 666 -27.48 11.59 12.43
N ASP A 667 -26.61 12.31 11.72
CA ASP A 667 -26.92 13.57 11.06
C ASP A 667 -27.02 13.40 9.53
N LEU A 668 -28.14 13.76 8.97
CA LEU A 668 -28.49 13.63 7.55
C LEU A 668 -28.76 14.99 6.90
N SER A 669 -28.29 16.08 7.52
CA SER A 669 -28.66 17.46 7.13
C SER A 669 -28.32 17.81 5.68
N ASN A 670 -27.29 17.22 5.11
CA ASN A 670 -26.81 17.49 3.76
C ASN A 670 -26.95 16.27 2.82
N LEU A 671 -27.85 15.34 3.17
CA LEU A 671 -28.06 14.15 2.34
C LEU A 671 -28.82 14.53 1.06
N SER A 672 -28.32 14.09 -0.09
CA SER A 672 -28.95 14.32 -1.41
C SER A 672 -30.17 13.43 -1.59
N GLN A 673 -31.15 13.90 -2.38
CA GLN A 673 -32.31 13.11 -2.79
C GLN A 673 -31.99 11.90 -3.66
N SER A 674 -30.79 11.85 -4.26
CA SER A 674 -30.30 10.69 -5.04
C SER A 674 -29.70 9.60 -4.19
N SER A 675 -29.55 9.82 -2.88
CA SER A 675 -29.00 8.83 -1.95
C SER A 675 -29.97 7.67 -1.70
N GLN A 676 -29.41 6.53 -1.27
CA GLN A 676 -30.19 5.37 -0.82
C GLN A 676 -29.50 4.79 0.43
N ILE A 677 -30.17 4.89 1.57
CA ILE A 677 -29.60 4.48 2.84
C ILE A 677 -30.55 3.55 3.58
N GLY A 678 -30.14 2.30 3.78
CA GLY A 678 -30.82 1.37 4.68
C GLY A 678 -30.34 1.56 6.12
N LEU A 679 -31.23 1.87 7.05
CA LEU A 679 -30.92 2.15 8.45
C LEU A 679 -31.68 1.22 9.40
N THR A 680 -30.95 0.72 10.40
CA THR A 680 -31.49 -0.06 11.52
C THR A 680 -30.94 0.50 12.82
N TRP A 681 -31.79 0.67 13.82
CA TRP A 681 -31.39 1.03 15.18
C TRP A 681 -31.68 -0.09 16.17
N ASN A 682 -30.86 -0.22 17.22
CA ASN A 682 -31.20 -1.03 18.36
C ASN A 682 -32.42 -0.42 19.06
N VAL A 683 -33.49 -1.22 19.21
CA VAL A 683 -34.77 -0.74 19.72
C VAL A 683 -34.95 -0.86 21.23
N ASN A 684 -33.95 -1.42 21.95
CA ASN A 684 -34.09 -1.69 23.39
C ASN A 684 -34.26 -0.41 24.23
N ASP A 685 -33.75 0.72 23.75
CA ASP A 685 -33.77 1.99 24.47
C ASP A 685 -34.81 2.98 23.88
N VAL A 686 -35.71 2.53 23.00
CA VAL A 686 -36.74 3.39 22.42
C VAL A 686 -37.83 3.67 23.45
N ASP A 687 -38.20 4.95 23.63
CA ASP A 687 -39.38 5.34 24.41
C ASP A 687 -40.64 4.84 23.72
N VAL A 688 -41.26 3.82 24.27
CA VAL A 688 -42.42 3.15 23.72
C VAL A 688 -43.70 4.06 23.67
N ASN A 689 -43.74 5.14 24.45
CA ASN A 689 -44.90 6.04 24.52
C ASN A 689 -44.79 7.27 23.60
N ASN A 690 -43.57 7.85 23.54
CA ASN A 690 -43.35 9.10 22.85
C ASN A 690 -42.53 8.95 21.56
N GLY A 691 -41.90 7.78 21.38
CA GLY A 691 -40.88 7.58 20.36
C GLY A 691 -39.53 8.20 20.74
N THR A 692 -38.52 7.90 19.98
CA THR A 692 -37.15 8.39 20.20
C THR A 692 -36.61 8.99 18.92
N VAL A 693 -36.03 10.19 19.01
CA VAL A 693 -35.32 10.80 17.88
C VAL A 693 -34.04 10.00 17.61
N VAL A 694 -33.89 9.48 16.39
CA VAL A 694 -32.81 8.62 15.96
C VAL A 694 -31.90 9.25 14.92
N ALA A 695 -32.42 10.28 14.21
CA ALA A 695 -31.61 11.05 13.25
C ALA A 695 -32.06 12.52 13.22
N SER A 696 -31.13 13.43 12.95
CA SER A 696 -31.31 14.85 12.69
C SER A 696 -31.10 15.19 11.22
N GLY A 697 -31.47 16.41 10.81
CA GLY A 697 -31.27 16.90 9.45
C GLY A 697 -32.18 16.23 8.41
N VAL A 698 -33.29 15.62 8.85
CA VAL A 698 -34.23 14.91 7.99
C VAL A 698 -35.25 15.88 7.44
N THR A 699 -35.12 16.24 6.18
CA THR A 699 -36.04 17.11 5.45
C THR A 699 -37.15 16.31 4.72
N GLU A 700 -38.10 17.00 4.13
CA GLU A 700 -39.09 16.34 3.27
C GLU A 700 -38.45 15.71 2.04
N ASP A 701 -37.45 16.39 1.51
CA ASP A 701 -36.74 15.98 0.29
C ASP A 701 -35.86 14.74 0.50
N ASN A 702 -35.11 14.64 1.62
CA ASN A 702 -34.21 13.51 1.85
C ASN A 702 -34.85 12.34 2.62
N TYR A 703 -36.05 12.49 3.16
CA TYR A 703 -36.73 11.42 3.90
C TYR A 703 -37.01 10.18 3.04
N SER A 704 -37.35 10.39 1.76
CA SER A 704 -37.61 9.29 0.81
C SER A 704 -36.37 8.42 0.50
N CYS A 705 -35.19 8.94 0.78
CA CYS A 705 -33.90 8.23 0.57
C CYS A 705 -33.56 7.30 1.74
N ILE A 706 -34.27 7.41 2.85
CA ILE A 706 -34.03 6.68 4.09
C ILE A 706 -35.00 5.50 4.15
N LYS A 707 -34.47 4.29 4.03
CA LYS A 707 -35.20 3.06 4.24
C LYS A 707 -34.93 2.52 5.65
N TYR A 708 -35.97 2.54 6.50
CA TYR A 708 -35.88 1.86 7.78
C TYR A 708 -36.00 0.35 7.58
N GLU A 709 -35.01 -0.38 8.10
CA GLU A 709 -34.91 -1.83 8.02
C GLU A 709 -35.04 -2.41 9.44
N PRO A 710 -36.24 -2.78 9.90
CA PRO A 710 -36.41 -3.30 11.25
C PRO A 710 -35.67 -4.64 11.42
N ALA A 711 -35.11 -4.87 12.62
CA ALA A 711 -34.70 -6.21 13.02
C ALA A 711 -35.88 -7.18 12.97
N GLU A 712 -35.61 -8.47 12.74
CA GLU A 712 -36.71 -9.48 12.73
C GLU A 712 -37.59 -9.37 13.98
N ASN A 713 -38.90 -9.30 13.75
CA ASN A 713 -39.96 -9.18 14.77
C ASN A 713 -39.97 -7.87 15.57
N ALA A 714 -39.37 -6.80 15.09
CA ALA A 714 -39.44 -5.50 15.73
C ALA A 714 -40.65 -4.72 15.24
N ASP A 715 -41.68 -4.50 16.12
CA ASP A 715 -42.86 -3.69 15.85
C ASP A 715 -42.52 -2.19 15.98
N TYR A 716 -41.70 -1.66 15.08
CA TYR A 716 -41.30 -0.24 15.08
C TYR A 716 -41.46 0.37 13.69
N VAL A 717 -41.78 1.66 13.66
CA VAL A 717 -41.88 2.45 12.45
C VAL A 717 -41.12 3.76 12.59
N LEU A 718 -40.48 4.17 11.50
CA LEU A 718 -39.80 5.46 11.40
C LEU A 718 -40.80 6.51 10.89
N ARG A 719 -40.83 7.69 11.52
CA ARG A 719 -41.65 8.83 11.08
C ARG A 719 -40.83 10.11 11.11
N ARG A 720 -41.01 10.95 10.14
CA ARG A 720 -40.43 12.29 10.13
C ARG A 720 -41.24 13.22 11.05
N ALA A 721 -40.54 13.95 11.93
CA ALA A 721 -41.08 14.96 12.80
C ALA A 721 -40.25 16.25 12.71
N GLY A 722 -40.74 17.23 11.92
CA GLY A 722 -39.94 18.42 11.63
C GLY A 722 -38.65 18.07 10.86
N ASN A 723 -37.48 18.41 11.43
CA ASN A 723 -36.17 18.11 10.88
C ASN A 723 -35.53 16.85 11.48
N THR A 724 -36.33 15.96 12.04
CA THR A 724 -35.81 14.73 12.69
C THR A 724 -36.57 13.50 12.18
N ALA A 725 -35.91 12.34 12.30
CA ALA A 725 -36.54 11.05 12.21
C ALA A 725 -36.76 10.49 13.62
N VAL A 726 -37.97 10.03 13.87
CA VAL A 726 -38.39 9.47 15.17
C VAL A 726 -38.79 8.02 15.00
N LEU A 727 -38.23 7.15 15.80
CA LEU A 727 -38.56 5.74 15.85
C LEU A 727 -39.63 5.50 16.92
N HIS A 728 -40.77 4.97 16.50
CA HIS A 728 -41.93 4.70 17.37
C HIS A 728 -42.19 3.21 17.43
N LYS A 729 -42.63 2.73 18.60
CA LYS A 729 -43.21 1.40 18.70
C LYS A 729 -44.56 1.43 18.03
N ALA A 730 -44.78 0.53 17.10
CA ALA A 730 -46.03 0.42 16.32
C ALA A 730 -46.92 -0.70 16.81
N LEU A 731 -48.19 -0.64 16.40
CA LEU A 731 -49.14 -1.73 16.55
C LEU A 731 -49.11 -2.57 15.27
N SER A 732 -49.10 -3.88 15.44
CA SER A 732 -49.26 -4.83 14.35
C SER A 732 -50.74 -5.04 14.05
N LEU A 733 -51.15 -4.70 12.85
CA LEU A 733 -52.52 -4.91 12.37
C LEU A 733 -52.52 -6.06 11.38
N THR A 734 -53.32 -7.06 11.65
CA THR A 734 -53.46 -8.22 10.78
C THR A 734 -54.84 -8.33 10.23
N LEU A 735 -54.97 -8.28 8.89
CA LEU A 735 -56.20 -8.64 8.19
C LEU A 735 -56.22 -10.14 7.90
N ARG A 736 -57.39 -10.75 8.14
CA ARG A 736 -57.67 -12.13 7.73
C ARG A 736 -58.84 -12.14 6.78
N SER A 737 -58.72 -12.89 5.71
CA SER A 737 -59.86 -13.20 4.86
C SER A 737 -60.73 -14.25 5.54
N ILE A 738 -61.99 -13.93 5.78
CA ILE A 738 -62.95 -14.83 6.46
C ILE A 738 -64.08 -15.14 5.47
N SER A 739 -64.48 -16.42 5.38
CA SER A 739 -65.61 -16.83 4.58
C SER A 739 -66.93 -16.27 5.19
N PRO A 740 -67.77 -15.54 4.42
CA PRO A 740 -68.99 -15.03 4.94
C PRO A 740 -69.96 -16.13 5.33
N ASP A 741 -69.87 -17.30 4.72
CA ASP A 741 -70.84 -18.41 4.96
C ASP A 741 -70.49 -19.25 6.18
N THR A 742 -69.19 -19.39 6.48
CA THR A 742 -68.72 -20.28 7.53
C THR A 742 -68.09 -19.56 8.71
N ASN A 743 -67.83 -18.26 8.60
CA ASN A 743 -67.07 -17.44 9.54
C ASN A 743 -65.67 -18.02 9.90
N GLN A 744 -65.12 -18.80 8.99
CA GLN A 744 -63.80 -19.41 9.12
C GLN A 744 -62.77 -18.73 8.20
N PRO A 745 -61.49 -18.72 8.56
CA PRO A 745 -60.44 -18.16 7.69
C PRO A 745 -60.42 -18.87 6.33
N ILE A 746 -60.35 -18.09 5.26
CA ILE A 746 -60.16 -18.59 3.90
C ILE A 746 -58.64 -18.66 3.66
N ASN A 747 -58.13 -19.87 3.46
CA ASN A 747 -56.76 -20.15 3.02
C ASN A 747 -55.60 -19.61 3.89
N ASP A 748 -55.80 -19.36 5.17
CA ASP A 748 -54.78 -18.87 6.10
C ASP A 748 -53.97 -17.64 5.61
N ILE A 749 -54.52 -16.89 4.64
CA ILE A 749 -53.89 -15.67 4.12
C ILE A 749 -54.02 -14.57 5.16
N ARG A 750 -52.86 -14.08 5.63
CA ARG A 750 -52.79 -12.99 6.59
C ARG A 750 -51.95 -11.86 5.98
N TYR A 751 -52.47 -10.65 6.03
CA TYR A 751 -51.80 -9.44 5.65
C TYR A 751 -51.52 -8.64 6.92
N THR A 752 -50.27 -8.34 7.19
CA THR A 752 -49.88 -7.61 8.40
C THR A 752 -49.18 -6.31 8.00
N VAL A 753 -49.63 -5.21 8.60
CA VAL A 753 -49.04 -3.88 8.44
C VAL A 753 -48.80 -3.25 9.81
N LEU A 754 -47.72 -2.49 9.95
CA LEU A 754 -47.41 -1.74 11.16
C LEU A 754 -47.95 -0.30 11.05
N GLY A 755 -48.57 0.20 12.12
CA GLY A 755 -49.10 1.56 12.19
C GLY A 755 -49.15 2.12 13.59
N LEU A 756 -49.29 3.45 13.72
CA LEU A 756 -49.43 4.12 15.00
C LEU A 756 -50.90 4.38 15.32
N VAL A 757 -51.21 4.52 16.60
CA VAL A 757 -52.58 4.89 17.04
C VAL A 757 -52.97 6.23 16.41
N GLY A 758 -54.10 6.23 15.68
CA GLY A 758 -54.62 7.41 14.99
C GLY A 758 -54.16 7.57 13.53
N GLU A 759 -53.22 6.75 13.07
CA GLU A 759 -52.85 6.73 11.65
C GLU A 759 -53.88 5.99 10.79
N THR A 760 -54.01 6.40 9.54
CA THR A 760 -54.66 5.61 8.50
C THR A 760 -53.64 4.68 7.88
N VAL A 761 -53.89 3.38 7.95
CA VAL A 761 -52.99 2.37 7.41
C VAL A 761 -53.49 1.93 6.04
N ASP A 762 -52.59 1.99 5.04
CA ASP A 762 -52.88 1.52 3.70
C ASP A 762 -52.42 0.05 3.56
N PHE A 763 -53.34 -0.82 3.23
CA PHE A 763 -53.09 -2.24 2.97
C PHE A 763 -52.90 -2.56 1.48
N THR A 764 -53.02 -1.57 0.60
CA THR A 764 -52.97 -1.78 -0.85
C THR A 764 -51.66 -2.41 -1.30
N GLU A 765 -50.56 -1.94 -0.75
CA GLU A 765 -49.21 -2.49 -1.06
C GLU A 765 -49.07 -3.96 -0.64
N VAL A 766 -49.74 -4.36 0.44
CA VAL A 766 -49.60 -5.71 1.01
C VAL A 766 -50.59 -6.70 0.43
N CYS A 767 -51.84 -6.28 0.21
CA CYS A 767 -52.89 -7.17 -0.25
C CYS A 767 -53.33 -6.94 -1.72
N GLY A 768 -52.83 -5.91 -2.38
CA GLY A 768 -53.14 -5.62 -3.78
C GLY A 768 -54.55 -5.04 -4.03
N PHE A 769 -55.28 -4.67 -2.98
CA PHE A 769 -56.58 -4.02 -3.08
C PHE A 769 -56.75 -2.95 -1.98
N GLU A 770 -57.44 -1.87 -2.33
CA GLU A 770 -57.69 -0.75 -1.43
C GLU A 770 -58.76 -1.09 -0.40
N LEU A 771 -58.48 -0.87 0.88
CA LEU A 771 -59.42 -0.96 1.98
C LEU A 771 -59.79 0.45 2.45
N THR A 772 -60.98 0.93 2.08
CA THR A 772 -61.44 2.24 2.51
C THR A 772 -62.05 2.19 3.91
N GLY A 773 -61.63 3.09 4.81
CA GLY A 773 -62.27 3.31 6.10
C GLY A 773 -61.72 2.57 7.31
N VAL A 774 -60.51 1.97 7.22
CA VAL A 774 -59.83 1.37 8.37
C VAL A 774 -58.93 2.40 9.05
N SER A 775 -59.14 2.61 10.34
CA SER A 775 -58.25 3.43 11.18
C SER A 775 -57.79 2.66 12.40
N VAL A 776 -56.51 2.84 12.76
CA VAL A 776 -55.95 2.28 14.02
C VAL A 776 -56.52 3.12 15.19
N LYS A 777 -57.20 2.48 16.12
CA LYS A 777 -57.76 3.14 17.33
C LYS A 777 -56.97 2.76 18.57
#